data_8982c01876097e96e75de851b0ee915f
#
_entry.id   8982c01876097e96e75de851b0ee915f
#
_cell.length_a   1.000
_cell.length_b   1.000
_cell.length_c   1.000
_cell.angle_alpha   90.00
_cell.angle_beta   90.00
_cell.angle_gamma   90.00
#
_symmetry.space_group_name_H-M   'P 1'
#
loop_
_entity.id
_entity.type
_entity.pdbx_description
1 polymer ?
#
loop_
_entity_poly.entity_id
_entity_poly.type
_entity_poly.pdbx_seq_one_letter_code
_entity_poly.pdbx_strand_id
1 'polypeptide(L)'
;MNISKFTQKSVQAVQDLEKVAYQFGNQEIEEEHLLYALLEQEDSLILKLIEKMEIDKDYFRNSLNQALDAKVKVSGGELRFGQYLNKALVSAEDEAKAMGDEYVSVEHLFLALLRYPSPSMKKLFQEFGITKERFLQALSTVRGNQRVVSDNPEATYDTLNKYGEDLVEKARNQKLDPVIGRDEEIRNIIRILSRKTKNNPVLIGEPGVGKTAAIEGLAQRIVAEDVPEGLKDKKIFALDMGALVAGAKYRGEFEERLKAVLEEVKKSEGNIILFIDELHLIVGAGKTDGAMDASNMLKPMLARVELHCIGATTLDEYRQYIEKDAALERRFQPVMVDEPTVEDTISILRGLKERYEVFHGVKITDSALVAAATLSHRYITDRFLPDKAIDLVDEACALIKTELDSMPSELDEQRRKIMQLEIEESALKKETDNLSKERLETLQKELAELRDTFNTQKAQWDNEKHSVEKLQKLREQIEDVNKQIQKAKQNYDLEKAAQLQYGELPKLQQQLEIEEKSVKESDRSLVHEAVTDDEIARIISRWTGIPVTRLTEGERAKLLTLEDQLHKRVVGQDEGVKRVTDAILRSKAGIKDPTKPIGSFLFLGPTGVGKTELAKALAENLFDDEQNMVRIDMSEYMEKYSVSRLIGAPPGYVGYEEGGQLTEAVRRKPYSVVLFDEIEKAHPDVFNVLLQVLDDGRITDSQGRTVDFKNTILIMTSNIGSPYLLDGIDENGEIKPEAQSQVMDDLRGHFRPEFLNRLDEIIMFKPLTKSNIGKIVDLMVGELDKRLADQELSLELTDAAKDQVIENGYDPVYGARPLKRYLQKYVETLAARKILSGDVHAGDTLVLDVQNGEFIVTVKDGN
;
A
#
# COMPACT_ATOMS: atom_id res chain seq x y z
N MET A 1 0.37 -51.67 30.26
CA MET A 1 0.01 -50.49 29.52
C MET A 1 0.49 -50.64 28.07
N ASN A 2 -0.40 -50.57 27.12
CA ASN A 2 -0.01 -50.70 25.70
C ASN A 2 0.10 -49.31 25.06
N ILE A 3 1.31 -48.75 25.05
CA ILE A 3 1.60 -47.39 24.57
C ILE A 3 1.23 -47.21 23.09
N SER A 4 1.18 -48.31 22.32
CA SER A 4 0.80 -48.25 20.88
C SER A 4 -0.66 -47.84 20.64
N LYS A 5 -1.47 -47.81 21.66
CA LYS A 5 -2.87 -47.38 21.64
C LYS A 5 -3.08 -45.95 22.15
N PHE A 6 -2.03 -45.24 22.47
CA PHE A 6 -2.11 -43.87 22.96
C PHE A 6 -1.94 -42.92 21.80
N THR A 7 -2.66 -41.79 21.81
CA THR A 7 -2.44 -40.71 20.85
C THR A 7 -1.08 -40.07 21.05
N GLN A 8 -0.57 -39.38 20.04
CA GLN A 8 0.75 -38.73 20.07
C GLN A 8 0.86 -37.80 21.28
N LYS A 9 -0.15 -36.95 21.54
CA LYS A 9 -0.19 -36.04 22.71
C LYS A 9 -0.26 -36.81 24.03
N SER A 10 -1.00 -37.90 24.09
CA SER A 10 -1.03 -38.75 25.31
C SER A 10 0.31 -39.41 25.58
N VAL A 11 1.00 -39.90 24.56
CA VAL A 11 2.38 -40.43 24.66
C VAL A 11 3.33 -39.34 25.15
N GLN A 12 3.26 -38.15 24.60
CA GLN A 12 4.10 -37.01 24.99
C GLN A 12 3.87 -36.64 26.45
N ALA A 13 2.59 -36.53 26.90
CA ALA A 13 2.28 -36.22 28.30
C ALA A 13 2.90 -37.23 29.26
N VAL A 14 2.87 -38.51 28.88
CA VAL A 14 3.47 -39.60 29.71
C VAL A 14 5.00 -39.53 29.69
N GLN A 15 5.62 -39.21 28.59
CA GLN A 15 7.07 -39.03 28.47
C GLN A 15 7.56 -37.80 29.27
N ASP A 16 6.79 -36.70 29.28
CA ASP A 16 7.14 -35.47 30.01
C ASP A 16 7.05 -35.63 31.54
N LEU A 17 6.43 -36.69 32.04
CA LEU A 17 6.30 -36.95 33.51
C LEU A 17 7.64 -36.96 34.24
N GLU A 18 8.66 -37.58 33.66
CA GLU A 18 10.00 -37.64 34.28
C GLU A 18 10.61 -36.23 34.36
N LYS A 19 10.46 -35.46 33.29
CA LYS A 19 10.96 -34.08 33.22
C LYS A 19 10.26 -33.20 34.27
N VAL A 20 8.93 -33.32 34.40
CA VAL A 20 8.15 -32.57 35.39
C VAL A 20 8.56 -32.92 36.80
N ALA A 21 8.73 -34.22 37.10
CA ALA A 21 9.17 -34.69 38.41
C ALA A 21 10.57 -34.15 38.79
N TYR A 22 11.51 -34.14 37.85
CA TYR A 22 12.82 -33.51 38.05
C TYR A 22 12.72 -31.98 38.26
N GLN A 23 11.85 -31.30 37.52
CA GLN A 23 11.64 -29.85 37.66
C GLN A 23 11.19 -29.47 39.06
N PHE A 24 10.28 -30.24 39.67
CA PHE A 24 9.78 -29.99 41.03
C PHE A 24 10.61 -30.69 42.12
N GLY A 25 11.59 -31.51 41.77
CA GLY A 25 12.47 -32.24 42.72
C GLY A 25 11.76 -33.38 43.44
N ASN A 26 10.75 -34.00 42.81
CA ASN A 26 9.97 -35.10 43.40
C ASN A 26 10.51 -36.45 42.93
N GLN A 27 10.64 -37.41 43.81
CA GLN A 27 11.09 -38.77 43.52
C GLN A 27 9.93 -39.68 43.09
N GLU A 28 8.73 -39.47 43.61
CA GLU A 28 7.53 -40.20 43.24
C GLU A 28 6.71 -39.37 42.23
N ILE A 29 6.46 -39.99 41.06
CA ILE A 29 5.65 -39.40 40.02
C ILE A 29 4.19 -39.68 40.29
N GLU A 30 3.41 -38.65 40.60
CA GLU A 30 2.00 -38.77 40.98
C GLU A 30 1.08 -38.10 39.95
N GLU A 31 -0.23 -38.14 40.17
CA GLU A 31 -1.27 -37.64 39.27
C GLU A 31 -1.13 -36.16 38.95
N GLU A 32 -0.66 -35.35 39.89
CA GLU A 32 -0.44 -33.91 39.70
C GLU A 32 0.61 -33.63 38.62
N HIS A 33 1.64 -34.51 38.51
CA HIS A 33 2.63 -34.39 37.44
C HIS A 33 2.01 -34.65 36.06
N LEU A 34 1.09 -35.63 35.98
CA LEU A 34 0.36 -35.91 34.73
C LEU A 34 -0.56 -34.75 34.39
N LEU A 35 -1.30 -34.23 35.36
CA LEU A 35 -2.15 -33.08 35.10
C LEU A 35 -1.33 -31.87 34.66
N TYR A 36 -0.19 -31.61 35.29
CA TYR A 36 0.72 -30.56 34.88
C TYR A 36 1.22 -30.75 33.43
N ALA A 37 1.66 -31.96 33.11
CA ALA A 37 2.11 -32.29 31.75
C ALA A 37 1.01 -32.10 30.70
N LEU A 38 -0.25 -32.41 31.02
CA LEU A 38 -1.39 -32.21 30.13
C LEU A 38 -1.72 -30.71 29.93
N LEU A 39 -1.52 -29.88 30.97
CA LEU A 39 -1.79 -28.42 30.87
C LEU A 39 -0.69 -27.68 30.14
N GLU A 40 0.57 -28.12 30.21
CA GLU A 40 1.73 -27.46 29.60
C GLU A 40 1.96 -27.84 28.12
N GLN A 41 1.14 -28.75 27.58
CA GLN A 41 1.23 -29.09 26.16
C GLN A 41 0.91 -27.87 25.27
N GLU A 42 1.62 -27.78 24.15
CA GLU A 42 1.30 -26.82 23.10
C GLU A 42 -0.12 -27.10 22.58
N ASP A 43 -0.99 -26.09 22.60
CA ASP A 43 -2.40 -26.20 22.25
C ASP A 43 -3.16 -27.26 23.09
N SER A 44 -3.04 -27.17 24.44
CA SER A 44 -3.62 -28.13 25.39
C SER A 44 -5.14 -28.17 25.32
N LEU A 45 -5.70 -29.35 24.96
CA LEU A 45 -7.16 -29.56 24.96
C LEU A 45 -7.72 -29.44 26.39
N ILE A 46 -6.99 -29.94 27.40
CA ILE A 46 -7.45 -29.91 28.79
C ILE A 46 -7.57 -28.46 29.28
N LEU A 47 -6.64 -27.58 28.90
CA LEU A 47 -6.69 -26.17 29.25
C LEU A 47 -7.91 -25.48 28.64
N LYS A 48 -8.21 -25.74 27.34
CA LYS A 48 -9.41 -25.25 26.66
C LYS A 48 -10.70 -25.76 27.34
N LEU A 49 -10.74 -27.02 27.79
CA LEU A 49 -11.90 -27.56 28.47
C LEU A 49 -12.10 -26.91 29.86
N ILE A 50 -11.02 -26.59 30.58
CA ILE A 50 -11.06 -25.85 31.83
C ILE A 50 -11.64 -24.46 31.63
N GLU A 51 -11.22 -23.73 30.59
CA GLU A 51 -11.82 -22.43 30.21
C GLU A 51 -13.30 -22.55 29.85
N LYS A 52 -13.68 -23.58 29.08
CA LYS A 52 -15.10 -23.84 28.73
C LYS A 52 -15.96 -24.19 29.96
N MET A 53 -15.36 -24.69 31.04
CA MET A 53 -16.03 -24.84 32.33
C MET A 53 -16.07 -23.57 33.18
N GLU A 54 -15.72 -22.41 32.59
CA GLU A 54 -15.69 -21.09 33.25
C GLU A 54 -14.75 -21.07 34.48
N ILE A 55 -13.62 -21.79 34.41
CA ILE A 55 -12.60 -21.83 35.45
C ILE A 55 -11.43 -20.98 35.01
N ASP A 56 -10.96 -20.09 35.86
CA ASP A 56 -9.76 -19.29 35.60
C ASP A 56 -8.53 -20.18 35.47
N LYS A 57 -7.95 -20.25 34.28
CA LYS A 57 -6.81 -21.11 33.94
C LYS A 57 -5.56 -20.79 34.74
N ASP A 58 -5.29 -19.51 35.01
CA ASP A 58 -4.09 -19.08 35.71
C ASP A 58 -4.19 -19.39 37.20
N TYR A 59 -5.36 -19.22 37.78
CA TYR A 59 -5.62 -19.59 39.17
C TYR A 59 -5.57 -21.12 39.35
N PHE A 60 -6.14 -21.91 38.43
CA PHE A 60 -6.06 -23.35 38.43
C PHE A 60 -4.62 -23.89 38.34
N ARG A 61 -3.84 -23.32 37.39
CA ARG A 61 -2.41 -23.63 37.24
C ARG A 61 -1.61 -23.33 38.51
N ASN A 62 -1.84 -22.15 39.09
CA ASN A 62 -1.15 -21.76 40.33
C ASN A 62 -1.48 -22.70 41.51
N SER A 63 -2.74 -23.13 41.65
CA SER A 63 -3.16 -24.08 42.64
C SER A 63 -2.51 -25.46 42.46
N LEU A 64 -2.39 -25.93 41.21
CA LEU A 64 -1.66 -27.16 40.86
C LEU A 64 -0.16 -27.03 41.18
N ASN A 65 0.46 -25.93 40.86
CA ASN A 65 1.87 -25.66 41.17
C ASN A 65 2.11 -25.68 42.67
N GLN A 66 1.24 -25.08 43.47
CA GLN A 66 1.32 -25.15 44.93
C GLN A 66 1.18 -26.57 45.44
N ALA A 67 0.30 -27.39 44.85
CA ALA A 67 0.15 -28.82 45.22
C ALA A 67 1.41 -29.63 44.91
N LEU A 68 2.08 -29.36 43.77
CA LEU A 68 3.36 -29.97 43.38
C LEU A 68 4.51 -29.53 44.28
N ASP A 69 4.58 -28.24 44.62
CA ASP A 69 5.63 -27.70 45.49
C ASP A 69 5.53 -28.19 46.94
N ALA A 70 4.33 -28.53 47.39
CA ALA A 70 4.09 -29.07 48.72
C ALA A 70 4.49 -30.56 48.88
N LYS A 71 4.82 -31.24 47.76
CA LYS A 71 5.27 -32.62 47.78
C LYS A 71 6.70 -32.77 48.31
N VAL A 72 7.03 -33.99 48.78
CA VAL A 72 8.35 -34.29 49.35
C VAL A 72 9.42 -34.12 48.25
N LYS A 73 10.37 -33.22 48.46
CA LYS A 73 11.50 -33.01 47.58
C LYS A 73 12.70 -33.85 48.04
N VAL A 74 13.23 -34.68 47.15
CA VAL A 74 14.36 -35.60 47.45
C VAL A 74 15.45 -35.37 46.40
N SER A 75 16.69 -35.21 46.84
CA SER A 75 17.84 -35.07 45.96
C SER A 75 18.51 -36.43 45.77
N GLY A 76 18.39 -37.03 44.59
CA GLY A 76 19.07 -38.28 44.19
C GLY A 76 18.24 -39.53 44.55
N GLY A 77 17.97 -40.35 43.60
CA GLY A 77 17.24 -41.61 43.68
C GLY A 77 16.56 -41.95 42.34
N GLU A 78 16.17 -43.19 42.14
CA GLU A 78 15.39 -43.60 40.96
C GLU A 78 13.96 -43.10 41.08
N LEU A 79 13.42 -42.56 40.01
CA LEU A 79 12.03 -42.14 39.90
C LEU A 79 11.08 -43.32 39.96
N ARG A 80 9.99 -43.21 40.69
CA ARG A 80 8.97 -44.27 40.82
C ARG A 80 7.59 -43.71 40.54
N PHE A 81 6.78 -44.47 39.81
CA PHE A 81 5.38 -44.14 39.57
C PHE A 81 4.55 -44.41 40.83
N GLY A 82 3.80 -43.42 41.26
CA GLY A 82 2.88 -43.54 42.40
C GLY A 82 1.71 -44.48 42.10
N GLN A 83 1.12 -45.00 43.17
CA GLN A 83 0.05 -45.98 43.06
C GLN A 83 -1.21 -45.44 42.36
N TYR A 84 -1.57 -44.16 42.63
CA TYR A 84 -2.74 -43.51 42.02
C TYR A 84 -2.51 -43.24 40.55
N LEU A 85 -1.34 -42.73 40.15
CA LEU A 85 -0.99 -42.53 38.78
C LEU A 85 -1.03 -43.82 37.95
N ASN A 86 -0.48 -44.92 38.48
CA ASN A 86 -0.55 -46.20 37.81
C ASN A 86 -1.99 -46.67 37.60
N LYS A 87 -2.87 -46.48 38.58
CA LYS A 87 -4.29 -46.77 38.42
C LYS A 87 -4.96 -45.91 37.37
N ALA A 88 -4.67 -44.61 37.35
CA ALA A 88 -5.20 -43.68 36.36
C ALA A 88 -4.78 -44.09 34.95
N LEU A 89 -3.49 -44.35 34.71
CA LEU A 89 -2.97 -44.76 33.40
C LEU A 89 -3.58 -46.08 32.89
N VAL A 90 -3.84 -47.03 33.76
CA VAL A 90 -4.54 -48.30 33.40
C VAL A 90 -6.02 -48.06 33.12
N SER A 91 -6.69 -47.20 33.91
CA SER A 91 -8.12 -46.96 33.78
C SER A 91 -8.44 -46.06 32.56
N ALA A 92 -7.46 -45.33 32.01
CA ALA A 92 -7.65 -44.53 30.80
C ALA A 92 -8.03 -45.41 29.59
N GLU A 93 -7.52 -46.64 29.49
CA GLU A 93 -7.93 -47.61 28.46
C GLU A 93 -9.41 -48.02 28.61
N ASP A 94 -9.91 -48.10 29.86
CA ASP A 94 -11.31 -48.43 30.12
C ASP A 94 -12.24 -47.26 29.79
N GLU A 95 -11.83 -46.02 30.07
CA GLU A 95 -12.59 -44.81 29.68
C GLU A 95 -12.66 -44.70 28.17
N ALA A 96 -11.56 -44.93 27.39
CA ALA A 96 -11.57 -44.96 25.94
C ALA A 96 -12.54 -46.01 25.38
N LYS A 97 -12.52 -47.25 25.93
CA LYS A 97 -13.48 -48.32 25.53
C LYS A 97 -14.93 -47.94 25.86
N ALA A 98 -15.17 -47.28 27.00
CA ALA A 98 -16.51 -46.84 27.38
C ALA A 98 -17.07 -45.79 26.44
N MET A 99 -16.19 -44.94 25.86
CA MET A 99 -16.54 -43.93 24.86
C MET A 99 -16.56 -44.48 23.43
N GLY A 100 -16.17 -45.75 23.22
CA GLY A 100 -16.13 -46.40 21.90
C GLY A 100 -14.96 -45.94 21.04
N ASP A 101 -13.88 -45.49 21.67
CA ASP A 101 -12.68 -44.96 21.03
C ASP A 101 -11.60 -46.07 20.87
N GLU A 102 -10.83 -46.00 19.77
CA GLU A 102 -9.76 -46.98 19.46
C GLU A 102 -8.43 -46.62 20.14
N TYR A 103 -8.21 -45.32 20.37
CA TYR A 103 -6.99 -44.78 20.99
C TYR A 103 -7.29 -44.07 22.31
N VAL A 104 -6.32 -44.07 23.20
CA VAL A 104 -6.37 -43.32 24.47
C VAL A 104 -5.82 -41.93 24.24
N SER A 105 -6.68 -40.93 24.24
CA SER A 105 -6.35 -39.51 24.10
C SER A 105 -6.23 -38.76 25.43
N VAL A 106 -5.83 -37.50 25.41
CA VAL A 106 -5.59 -36.71 26.64
C VAL A 106 -6.84 -36.55 27.51
N GLU A 107 -8.03 -36.49 26.90
CA GLU A 107 -9.31 -36.49 27.64
C GLU A 107 -9.57 -37.76 28.42
N HIS A 108 -9.16 -38.92 27.90
CA HIS A 108 -9.28 -40.20 28.62
C HIS A 108 -8.33 -40.26 29.83
N LEU A 109 -7.13 -39.69 29.69
CA LEU A 109 -6.20 -39.54 30.81
C LEU A 109 -6.79 -38.65 31.90
N PHE A 110 -7.42 -37.52 31.50
CA PHE A 110 -8.06 -36.62 32.46
C PHE A 110 -9.28 -37.24 33.14
N LEU A 111 -10.11 -37.96 32.39
CA LEU A 111 -11.25 -38.75 32.96
C LEU A 111 -10.78 -39.80 33.94
N ALA A 112 -9.66 -40.45 33.68
CA ALA A 112 -9.06 -41.40 34.56
C ALA A 112 -8.54 -40.76 35.87
N LEU A 113 -7.99 -39.54 35.81
CA LEU A 113 -7.64 -38.75 37.00
C LEU A 113 -8.88 -38.40 37.84
N LEU A 114 -10.01 -38.09 37.18
CA LEU A 114 -11.29 -37.81 37.87
C LEU A 114 -11.89 -39.07 38.52
N ARG A 115 -11.63 -40.24 37.91
CA ARG A 115 -12.21 -41.51 38.41
C ARG A 115 -11.52 -42.05 39.68
N TYR A 116 -10.20 -41.91 39.78
CA TYR A 116 -9.40 -42.41 40.88
C TYR A 116 -8.47 -41.37 41.49
N PRO A 117 -9.01 -40.21 41.93
CA PRO A 117 -8.15 -39.09 42.35
C PRO A 117 -7.46 -39.40 43.66
N SER A 118 -6.18 -39.05 43.78
CA SER A 118 -5.46 -38.97 45.05
C SER A 118 -6.14 -37.98 46.02
N PRO A 119 -5.88 -38.04 47.32
CA PRO A 119 -6.46 -37.05 48.24
C PRO A 119 -6.18 -35.59 47.89
N SER A 120 -5.01 -35.31 47.37
CA SER A 120 -4.63 -33.97 46.87
C SER A 120 -5.40 -33.57 45.63
N MET A 121 -5.46 -34.44 44.63
CA MET A 121 -6.23 -34.22 43.40
C MET A 121 -7.73 -34.09 43.65
N LYS A 122 -8.27 -34.90 44.58
CA LYS A 122 -9.68 -34.80 44.98
C LYS A 122 -9.99 -33.40 45.56
N LYS A 123 -9.10 -32.88 46.41
CA LYS A 123 -9.25 -31.55 47.00
C LYS A 123 -9.21 -30.46 45.89
N LEU A 124 -8.25 -30.56 44.97
CA LEU A 124 -8.13 -29.66 43.85
C LEU A 124 -9.40 -29.66 42.96
N PHE A 125 -9.90 -30.83 42.57
CA PHE A 125 -11.10 -30.91 41.74
C PHE A 125 -12.36 -30.41 42.48
N GLN A 126 -12.46 -30.62 43.79
CA GLN A 126 -13.56 -30.08 44.61
C GLN A 126 -13.52 -28.55 44.71
N GLU A 127 -12.34 -27.98 44.89
CA GLU A 127 -12.14 -26.54 44.98
C GLU A 127 -12.64 -25.80 43.71
N PHE A 128 -12.39 -26.37 42.55
CA PHE A 128 -12.79 -25.81 41.26
C PHE A 128 -14.12 -26.37 40.73
N GLY A 129 -14.80 -27.20 41.46
CA GLY A 129 -16.08 -27.83 41.09
C GLY A 129 -15.99 -28.66 39.80
N ILE A 130 -14.86 -29.33 39.55
CA ILE A 130 -14.63 -30.18 38.38
C ILE A 130 -15.21 -31.57 38.69
N THR A 131 -16.28 -31.93 37.95
CA THR A 131 -16.92 -33.24 38.01
C THR A 131 -16.84 -33.92 36.62
N LYS A 132 -17.02 -35.25 36.62
CA LYS A 132 -17.05 -36.01 35.37
C LYS A 132 -18.14 -35.53 34.44
N GLU A 133 -19.31 -35.22 34.95
CA GLU A 133 -20.47 -34.71 34.18
C GLU A 133 -20.16 -33.37 33.55
N ARG A 134 -19.63 -32.40 34.32
CA ARG A 134 -19.26 -31.07 33.85
C ARG A 134 -18.14 -31.14 32.80
N PHE A 135 -17.15 -32.00 33.00
CA PHE A 135 -16.08 -32.23 32.02
C PHE A 135 -16.60 -32.84 30.72
N LEU A 136 -17.46 -33.88 30.80
CA LEU A 136 -18.06 -34.49 29.61
C LEU A 136 -18.96 -33.51 28.83
N GLN A 137 -19.66 -32.62 29.53
CA GLN A 137 -20.44 -31.58 28.91
C GLN A 137 -19.54 -30.60 28.15
N ALA A 138 -18.44 -30.11 28.74
CA ALA A 138 -17.45 -29.26 28.06
C ALA A 138 -16.80 -30.03 26.90
N LEU A 139 -16.44 -31.28 27.07
CA LEU A 139 -15.85 -32.14 26.03
C LEU A 139 -16.82 -32.30 24.85
N SER A 140 -18.09 -32.47 25.09
CA SER A 140 -19.09 -32.59 24.00
C SER A 140 -19.20 -31.34 23.14
N THR A 141 -18.94 -30.16 23.69
CA THR A 141 -18.94 -28.90 22.92
C THR A 141 -17.71 -28.74 22.03
N VAL A 142 -16.57 -29.35 22.39
CA VAL A 142 -15.32 -29.26 21.64
C VAL A 142 -15.14 -30.45 20.70
N ARG A 143 -15.44 -31.65 21.15
CA ARG A 143 -15.28 -32.91 20.41
C ARG A 143 -16.51 -33.28 19.57
N GLY A 144 -17.71 -32.81 19.96
CA GLY A 144 -18.97 -33.30 19.38
C GLY A 144 -19.14 -34.82 19.56
N ASN A 145 -19.63 -35.49 18.51
CA ASN A 145 -19.80 -36.95 18.47
C ASN A 145 -18.63 -37.68 17.77
N GLN A 146 -17.48 -37.06 17.64
CA GLN A 146 -16.33 -37.67 16.96
C GLN A 146 -15.72 -38.77 17.82
N ARG A 147 -15.31 -39.89 17.18
CA ARG A 147 -14.58 -40.99 17.83
C ARG A 147 -13.10 -40.84 17.57
N VAL A 148 -12.29 -41.20 18.53
CA VAL A 148 -10.83 -41.22 18.40
C VAL A 148 -10.41 -42.50 17.65
N VAL A 149 -10.29 -42.38 16.32
CA VAL A 149 -9.93 -43.51 15.44
C VAL A 149 -8.53 -43.35 14.84
N SER A 150 -7.83 -42.24 15.15
CA SER A 150 -6.46 -41.96 14.71
C SER A 150 -5.54 -41.69 15.89
N ASP A 151 -4.25 -41.72 15.67
CA ASP A 151 -3.22 -41.43 16.68
C ASP A 151 -3.03 -39.94 16.95
N ASN A 152 -3.67 -39.04 16.15
CA ASN A 152 -3.65 -37.56 16.31
C ASN A 152 -5.06 -36.95 16.15
N PRO A 153 -6.02 -37.29 17.04
CA PRO A 153 -7.39 -36.82 16.94
C PRO A 153 -7.54 -35.34 17.31
N GLU A 154 -6.66 -34.83 18.16
CA GLU A 154 -6.71 -33.44 18.62
C GLU A 154 -6.43 -32.45 17.50
N ALA A 155 -5.79 -32.85 16.41
CA ALA A 155 -5.62 -32.06 15.22
C ALA A 155 -6.94 -31.73 14.51
N THR A 156 -7.98 -32.54 14.74
CA THR A 156 -9.31 -32.37 14.15
C THR A 156 -10.34 -31.77 15.11
N TYR A 157 -10.01 -31.58 16.38
CA TYR A 157 -10.89 -30.95 17.35
C TYR A 157 -10.83 -29.42 17.18
N ASP A 158 -12.00 -28.79 17.34
CA ASP A 158 -12.12 -27.32 17.19
C ASP A 158 -11.63 -26.79 15.82
N THR A 159 -11.81 -27.63 14.79
CA THR A 159 -11.28 -27.40 13.44
C THR A 159 -11.76 -26.05 12.85
N LEU A 160 -13.03 -25.68 13.11
CA LEU A 160 -13.57 -24.44 12.61
C LEU A 160 -12.84 -23.23 13.20
N ASN A 161 -12.66 -23.17 14.50
CA ASN A 161 -11.97 -22.04 15.15
C ASN A 161 -10.46 -21.98 14.84
N LYS A 162 -9.86 -23.12 14.45
CA LYS A 162 -8.45 -23.17 14.03
C LYS A 162 -8.21 -22.65 12.63
N TYR A 163 -9.13 -22.92 11.70
CA TYR A 163 -8.91 -22.69 10.27
C TYR A 163 -9.86 -21.67 9.68
N GLY A 164 -10.46 -20.82 10.52
CA GLY A 164 -11.28 -19.74 10.06
C GLY A 164 -12.03 -19.03 11.18
N GLU A 165 -12.95 -18.19 10.80
CA GLU A 165 -13.64 -17.27 11.69
C GLU A 165 -15.14 -17.23 11.40
N ASP A 166 -15.96 -17.14 12.46
CA ASP A 166 -17.41 -16.91 12.35
C ASP A 166 -17.68 -15.41 12.21
N LEU A 167 -18.04 -14.96 10.98
CA LEU A 167 -18.32 -13.55 10.68
C LEU A 167 -19.60 -13.07 11.38
N VAL A 168 -20.58 -13.95 11.60
CA VAL A 168 -21.81 -13.58 12.32
C VAL A 168 -21.53 -13.34 13.81
N GLU A 169 -20.64 -14.12 14.41
CA GLU A 169 -20.20 -13.89 15.77
C GLU A 169 -19.38 -12.59 15.88
N LYS A 170 -18.48 -12.31 14.92
CA LYS A 170 -17.78 -11.03 14.83
C LYS A 170 -18.74 -9.85 14.69
N ALA A 171 -19.78 -9.99 13.87
CA ALA A 171 -20.82 -8.97 13.72
C ALA A 171 -21.57 -8.71 15.03
N ARG A 172 -21.95 -9.76 15.77
CA ARG A 172 -22.58 -9.64 17.10
C ARG A 172 -21.67 -8.92 18.10
N ASN A 173 -20.38 -9.19 18.05
CA ASN A 173 -19.39 -8.56 18.91
C ASN A 173 -18.93 -7.18 18.39
N GLN A 174 -19.55 -6.65 17.30
CA GLN A 174 -19.25 -5.35 16.69
C GLN A 174 -17.79 -5.18 16.26
N LYS A 175 -17.17 -6.28 15.86
CA LYS A 175 -15.77 -6.29 15.39
C LYS A 175 -15.67 -6.06 13.88
N LEU A 176 -16.78 -6.02 13.15
CA LEU A 176 -16.82 -5.77 11.71
C LEU A 176 -17.07 -4.29 11.43
N ASP A 177 -16.48 -3.79 10.34
CA ASP A 177 -16.72 -2.44 9.87
C ASP A 177 -18.12 -2.28 9.27
N PRO A 178 -18.73 -1.08 9.33
CA PRO A 178 -20.01 -0.84 8.70
C PRO A 178 -19.89 -0.97 7.17
N VAL A 179 -20.76 -1.75 6.58
CA VAL A 179 -20.78 -1.96 5.12
C VAL A 179 -21.78 -1.02 4.48
N ILE A 180 -21.31 -0.24 3.52
CA ILE A 180 -22.08 0.79 2.83
C ILE A 180 -22.01 0.58 1.33
N GLY A 181 -23.13 0.76 0.64
CA GLY A 181 -23.18 0.76 -0.84
C GLY A 181 -23.09 -0.61 -1.50
N ARG A 182 -23.35 -1.73 -0.78
CA ARG A 182 -23.34 -3.10 -1.32
C ARG A 182 -24.69 -3.81 -1.21
N ASP A 183 -25.77 -3.05 -1.15
CA ASP A 183 -27.13 -3.57 -0.91
C ASP A 183 -27.63 -4.48 -2.04
N GLU A 184 -27.32 -4.17 -3.29
CA GLU A 184 -27.74 -4.97 -4.43
C GLU A 184 -27.02 -6.31 -4.49
N GLU A 185 -25.70 -6.29 -4.27
CA GLU A 185 -24.89 -7.51 -4.24
C GLU A 185 -25.32 -8.42 -3.11
N ILE A 186 -25.55 -7.88 -1.91
CA ILE A 186 -26.02 -8.65 -0.75
C ILE A 186 -27.42 -9.26 -1.03
N ARG A 187 -28.35 -8.50 -1.61
CA ARG A 187 -29.66 -9.04 -2.03
C ARG A 187 -29.54 -10.15 -3.06
N ASN A 188 -28.60 -10.00 -4.02
CA ASN A 188 -28.34 -11.03 -5.02
C ASN A 188 -27.77 -12.29 -4.38
N ILE A 189 -26.83 -12.16 -3.42
CA ILE A 189 -26.29 -13.28 -2.66
C ILE A 189 -27.42 -14.01 -1.92
N ILE A 190 -28.26 -13.28 -1.18
CA ILE A 190 -29.42 -13.83 -0.46
C ILE A 190 -30.36 -14.58 -1.41
N ARG A 191 -30.66 -14.00 -2.56
CA ARG A 191 -31.51 -14.63 -3.59
C ARG A 191 -30.92 -15.92 -4.12
N ILE A 192 -29.60 -15.96 -4.36
CA ILE A 192 -28.92 -17.15 -4.87
C ILE A 192 -28.87 -18.24 -3.80
N LEU A 193 -28.55 -17.92 -2.56
CA LEU A 193 -28.56 -18.86 -1.42
C LEU A 193 -29.94 -19.52 -1.20
N SER A 194 -31.01 -18.80 -1.53
CA SER A 194 -32.39 -19.30 -1.41
C SER A 194 -32.84 -20.17 -2.59
N ARG A 195 -32.00 -20.40 -3.61
CA ARG A 195 -32.38 -21.24 -4.79
C ARG A 195 -32.25 -22.71 -4.46
N LYS A 196 -33.04 -23.52 -5.16
CA LYS A 196 -32.96 -25.00 -5.06
C LYS A 196 -31.71 -25.59 -5.73
N THR A 197 -31.22 -24.96 -6.78
CA THR A 197 -30.04 -25.37 -7.55
C THR A 197 -29.21 -24.15 -7.88
N LYS A 198 -27.90 -24.31 -8.13
CA LYS A 198 -26.96 -23.19 -8.31
C LYS A 198 -27.06 -22.17 -7.18
N ASN A 199 -27.11 -22.67 -5.97
CA ASN A 199 -27.32 -21.91 -4.73
C ASN A 199 -26.02 -21.46 -4.05
N ASN A 200 -24.90 -21.56 -4.74
CA ASN A 200 -23.60 -21.09 -4.25
C ASN A 200 -23.21 -19.83 -5.05
N PRO A 201 -23.30 -18.63 -4.47
CA PRO A 201 -22.84 -17.42 -5.13
C PRO A 201 -21.30 -17.36 -5.19
N VAL A 202 -20.77 -16.81 -6.27
CA VAL A 202 -19.37 -16.44 -6.35
C VAL A 202 -19.27 -14.96 -6.72
N LEU A 203 -18.62 -14.18 -5.85
CA LEU A 203 -18.38 -12.77 -6.07
C LEU A 203 -17.20 -12.61 -7.01
N ILE A 204 -17.41 -11.88 -8.08
CA ILE A 204 -16.41 -11.64 -9.11
C ILE A 204 -16.18 -10.14 -9.22
N GLY A 205 -14.95 -9.72 -9.10
CA GLY A 205 -14.59 -8.31 -9.20
C GLY A 205 -13.09 -8.13 -9.03
N GLU A 206 -12.60 -6.96 -9.35
CA GLU A 206 -11.20 -6.60 -9.22
C GLU A 206 -10.73 -6.61 -7.74
N PRO A 207 -9.43 -6.71 -7.47
CA PRO A 207 -8.91 -6.60 -6.11
C PRO A 207 -9.27 -5.26 -5.48
N GLY A 208 -9.64 -5.26 -4.19
CA GLY A 208 -9.92 -4.01 -3.47
C GLY A 208 -11.29 -3.38 -3.71
N VAL A 209 -12.18 -3.97 -4.56
CA VAL A 209 -13.54 -3.41 -4.78
C VAL A 209 -14.52 -3.69 -3.64
N GLY A 210 -14.16 -4.49 -2.63
CA GLY A 210 -15.00 -4.75 -1.45
C GLY A 210 -15.82 -6.05 -1.54
N LYS A 211 -15.31 -7.11 -2.17
CA LYS A 211 -15.95 -8.44 -2.22
C LYS A 211 -16.18 -9.01 -0.83
N THR A 212 -15.18 -8.98 0.02
CA THR A 212 -15.23 -9.48 1.40
C THR A 212 -16.19 -8.64 2.25
N ALA A 213 -16.20 -7.30 2.06
CA ALA A 213 -17.13 -6.41 2.72
C ALA A 213 -18.60 -6.76 2.44
N ALA A 214 -18.96 -7.20 1.22
CA ALA A 214 -20.31 -7.63 0.92
C ALA A 214 -20.74 -8.85 1.76
N ILE A 215 -19.82 -9.75 2.10
CA ILE A 215 -20.12 -10.91 2.96
C ILE A 215 -20.21 -10.49 4.43
N GLU A 216 -19.36 -9.57 4.86
CA GLU A 216 -19.45 -8.96 6.20
C GLU A 216 -20.80 -8.23 6.37
N GLY A 217 -21.26 -7.52 5.33
CA GLY A 217 -22.59 -6.90 5.30
C GLY A 217 -23.72 -7.92 5.38
N LEU A 218 -23.58 -9.08 4.73
CA LEU A 218 -24.54 -10.17 4.89
C LEU A 218 -24.56 -10.69 6.34
N ALA A 219 -23.39 -10.85 6.98
CA ALA A 219 -23.31 -11.26 8.37
C ALA A 219 -23.99 -10.24 9.31
N GLN A 220 -23.80 -8.94 9.07
CA GLN A 220 -24.45 -7.86 9.81
C GLN A 220 -26.00 -7.91 9.65
N ARG A 221 -26.49 -8.16 8.43
CA ARG A 221 -27.94 -8.32 8.18
C ARG A 221 -28.52 -9.56 8.85
N ILE A 222 -27.76 -10.66 8.94
CA ILE A 222 -28.19 -11.85 9.69
C ILE A 222 -28.36 -11.49 11.17
N VAL A 223 -27.42 -10.78 11.76
CA VAL A 223 -27.50 -10.33 13.17
C VAL A 223 -28.66 -9.35 13.40
N ALA A 224 -28.93 -8.48 12.41
CA ALA A 224 -30.05 -7.54 12.44
C ALA A 224 -31.41 -8.19 12.10
N GLU A 225 -31.43 -9.50 11.80
CA GLU A 225 -32.62 -10.24 11.33
C GLU A 225 -33.23 -9.71 10.03
N ASP A 226 -32.51 -8.90 9.26
CA ASP A 226 -32.90 -8.35 7.96
C ASP A 226 -32.59 -9.32 6.81
N VAL A 227 -32.98 -10.57 6.99
CA VAL A 227 -32.81 -11.66 6.02
C VAL A 227 -34.04 -12.58 6.06
N PRO A 228 -34.29 -13.37 4.98
CA PRO A 228 -35.36 -14.37 5.00
C PRO A 228 -35.21 -15.37 6.14
N GLU A 229 -36.33 -15.91 6.63
CA GLU A 229 -36.38 -16.89 7.74
C GLU A 229 -35.34 -18.02 7.64
N GLY A 230 -35.12 -18.52 6.44
CA GLY A 230 -34.14 -19.61 6.22
C GLY A 230 -32.68 -19.22 6.43
N LEU A 231 -32.38 -17.94 6.61
CA LEU A 231 -31.01 -17.43 6.82
C LEU A 231 -30.78 -16.82 8.22
N LYS A 232 -31.82 -16.58 9.02
CA LYS A 232 -31.71 -15.88 10.32
C LYS A 232 -30.77 -16.56 11.31
N ASP A 233 -30.80 -17.90 11.34
CA ASP A 233 -29.98 -18.68 12.28
C ASP A 233 -28.69 -19.25 11.66
N LYS A 234 -28.37 -18.83 10.44
CA LYS A 234 -27.17 -19.31 9.76
C LYS A 234 -25.92 -18.59 10.28
N LYS A 235 -24.83 -19.32 10.27
CA LYS A 235 -23.48 -18.83 10.51
C LYS A 235 -22.73 -18.69 9.19
N ILE A 236 -21.93 -17.66 9.05
CA ILE A 236 -21.01 -17.51 7.92
C ILE A 236 -19.61 -17.76 8.46
N PHE A 237 -19.01 -18.82 7.99
CA PHE A 237 -17.66 -19.21 8.39
C PHE A 237 -16.66 -18.87 7.29
N ALA A 238 -15.80 -17.89 7.54
CA ALA A 238 -14.74 -17.49 6.62
C ALA A 238 -13.52 -18.40 6.79
N LEU A 239 -13.18 -19.15 5.74
CA LEU A 239 -12.07 -20.09 5.73
C LEU A 239 -10.73 -19.36 5.56
N ASP A 240 -9.80 -19.58 6.47
CA ASP A 240 -8.43 -19.07 6.39
C ASP A 240 -7.53 -20.08 5.66
N MET A 241 -7.27 -19.78 4.38
CA MET A 241 -6.40 -20.59 3.54
C MET A 241 -4.96 -20.60 4.02
N GLY A 242 -4.50 -19.46 4.60
CA GLY A 242 -3.16 -19.35 5.18
C GLY A 242 -2.96 -20.29 6.35
N ALA A 243 -3.92 -20.33 7.28
CA ALA A 243 -3.89 -21.24 8.43
C ALA A 243 -3.95 -22.72 8.03
N LEU A 244 -4.69 -23.05 6.96
CA LEU A 244 -4.74 -24.43 6.44
C LEU A 244 -3.40 -24.91 5.89
N VAL A 245 -2.64 -24.03 5.23
CA VAL A 245 -1.35 -24.34 4.60
C VAL A 245 -0.19 -24.22 5.61
N ALA A 246 -0.29 -23.30 6.57
CA ALA A 246 0.77 -23.04 7.53
C ALA A 246 1.16 -24.31 8.32
N GLY A 247 2.45 -24.64 8.33
CA GLY A 247 2.99 -25.80 9.04
C GLY A 247 2.64 -27.16 8.44
N ALA A 248 1.92 -27.25 7.33
CA ALA A 248 1.72 -28.51 6.61
C ALA A 248 3.01 -28.89 5.88
N LYS A 249 3.69 -29.94 6.37
CA LYS A 249 4.94 -30.44 5.77
C LYS A 249 4.70 -31.26 4.49
N TYR A 250 3.52 -31.88 4.37
CA TYR A 250 3.13 -32.74 3.27
C TYR A 250 1.73 -32.41 2.75
N ARG A 251 1.50 -32.66 1.49
CA ARG A 251 0.21 -32.48 0.78
C ARG A 251 -0.97 -33.13 1.53
N GLY A 252 -0.76 -34.32 2.08
CA GLY A 252 -1.80 -35.06 2.81
C GLY A 252 -2.33 -34.32 4.04
N GLU A 253 -1.49 -33.56 4.73
CA GLU A 253 -1.90 -32.83 5.95
C GLU A 253 -2.89 -31.70 5.63
N PHE A 254 -2.65 -30.95 4.53
CA PHE A 254 -3.60 -29.94 4.06
C PHE A 254 -4.95 -30.55 3.65
N GLU A 255 -4.92 -31.66 2.89
CA GLU A 255 -6.12 -32.38 2.46
C GLU A 255 -6.91 -32.89 3.67
N GLU A 256 -6.26 -33.43 4.69
CA GLU A 256 -6.88 -33.86 5.93
C GLU A 256 -7.53 -32.72 6.71
N ARG A 257 -6.84 -31.58 6.84
CA ARG A 257 -7.36 -30.38 7.51
C ARG A 257 -8.59 -29.83 6.79
N LEU A 258 -8.52 -29.64 5.47
CA LEU A 258 -9.64 -29.19 4.67
C LEU A 258 -10.82 -30.16 4.75
N LYS A 259 -10.55 -31.48 4.68
CA LYS A 259 -11.57 -32.51 4.83
C LYS A 259 -12.26 -32.44 6.20
N ALA A 260 -11.50 -32.21 7.27
CA ALA A 260 -12.05 -32.06 8.61
C ALA A 260 -12.98 -30.82 8.71
N VAL A 261 -12.58 -29.67 8.13
CA VAL A 261 -13.44 -28.48 8.05
C VAL A 261 -14.74 -28.78 7.29
N LEU A 262 -14.63 -29.41 6.11
CA LEU A 262 -15.79 -29.72 5.28
C LEU A 262 -16.73 -30.73 5.94
N GLU A 263 -16.21 -31.70 6.65
CA GLU A 263 -17.03 -32.64 7.42
C GLU A 263 -17.77 -31.97 8.58
N GLU A 264 -17.15 -31.01 9.25
CA GLU A 264 -17.79 -30.25 10.32
C GLU A 264 -18.89 -29.33 9.78
N VAL A 265 -18.63 -28.64 8.67
CA VAL A 265 -19.66 -27.84 7.97
C VAL A 265 -20.82 -28.74 7.52
N LYS A 266 -20.56 -29.93 6.99
CA LYS A 266 -21.60 -30.89 6.59
C LYS A 266 -22.43 -31.37 7.79
N LYS A 267 -21.84 -31.63 8.95
CA LYS A 267 -22.56 -32.04 10.17
C LYS A 267 -23.49 -30.98 10.71
N SER A 268 -23.26 -29.71 10.36
CA SER A 268 -24.13 -28.60 10.74
C SER A 268 -25.50 -28.62 10.01
N GLU A 269 -25.74 -29.60 9.11
CA GLU A 269 -26.99 -29.75 8.33
C GLU A 269 -27.42 -28.46 7.61
N GLY A 270 -26.43 -27.73 7.08
CA GLY A 270 -26.64 -26.48 6.33
C GLY A 270 -26.82 -25.24 7.21
N ASN A 271 -26.54 -25.30 8.53
CA ASN A 271 -26.56 -24.12 9.40
C ASN A 271 -25.31 -23.25 9.25
N ILE A 272 -24.24 -23.79 8.64
CA ILE A 272 -23.01 -23.06 8.34
C ILE A 272 -22.91 -22.83 6.84
N ILE A 273 -22.70 -21.58 6.44
CA ILE A 273 -22.37 -21.17 5.08
C ILE A 273 -20.86 -20.95 5.06
N LEU A 274 -20.13 -21.69 4.23
CA LEU A 274 -18.69 -21.56 4.10
C LEU A 274 -18.38 -20.39 3.17
N PHE A 275 -17.62 -19.41 3.63
CA PHE A 275 -17.05 -18.35 2.78
C PHE A 275 -15.60 -18.67 2.47
N ILE A 276 -15.26 -18.65 1.19
CA ILE A 276 -13.90 -18.92 0.68
C ILE A 276 -13.48 -17.69 -0.13
N ASP A 277 -12.61 -16.90 0.47
CA ASP A 277 -11.94 -15.86 -0.29
C ASP A 277 -10.85 -16.48 -1.17
N GLU A 278 -10.57 -15.89 -2.30
CA GLU A 278 -9.66 -16.43 -3.31
C GLU A 278 -9.98 -17.89 -3.68
N LEU A 279 -11.25 -18.17 -4.02
CA LEU A 279 -11.75 -19.52 -4.33
C LEU A 279 -10.86 -20.27 -5.35
N HIS A 280 -10.20 -19.54 -6.25
CA HIS A 280 -9.28 -20.10 -7.24
C HIS A 280 -8.10 -20.86 -6.62
N LEU A 281 -7.66 -20.51 -5.40
CA LEU A 281 -6.58 -21.22 -4.70
C LEU A 281 -6.95 -22.68 -4.41
N ILE A 282 -8.23 -22.95 -4.13
CA ILE A 282 -8.70 -24.32 -3.88
C ILE A 282 -8.92 -25.08 -5.19
N VAL A 283 -9.36 -24.38 -6.25
CA VAL A 283 -9.77 -24.98 -7.52
C VAL A 283 -8.61 -25.10 -8.51
N GLY A 284 -7.66 -24.17 -8.49
CA GLY A 284 -6.62 -24.03 -9.50
C GLY A 284 -5.26 -24.65 -9.16
N ALA A 285 -5.07 -24.99 -7.92
CA ALA A 285 -3.78 -25.46 -7.40
C ALA A 285 -3.26 -26.81 -7.97
N GLY A 286 -4.01 -27.48 -8.85
CA GLY A 286 -3.71 -28.82 -9.34
C GLY A 286 -2.98 -28.92 -10.68
N LYS A 287 -2.62 -27.81 -11.34
CA LYS A 287 -2.08 -27.88 -12.73
C LYS A 287 -0.57 -27.78 -12.87
N THR A 288 0.14 -27.43 -11.81
CA THR A 288 1.60 -27.52 -11.75
C THR A 288 2.02 -28.75 -10.96
N ASP A 289 3.03 -29.46 -11.41
CA ASP A 289 3.57 -30.66 -10.74
C ASP A 289 3.85 -30.38 -9.26
N GLY A 290 2.99 -30.92 -8.36
CA GLY A 290 3.06 -30.74 -6.92
C GLY A 290 2.02 -29.82 -6.27
N ALA A 291 1.14 -29.17 -7.04
CA ALA A 291 0.11 -28.28 -6.50
C ALA A 291 -1.15 -29.02 -5.99
N MET A 292 -1.84 -28.43 -5.01
CA MET A 292 -2.95 -29.05 -4.26
C MET A 292 -4.27 -28.99 -5.05
N ASP A 293 -4.87 -30.13 -5.38
CA ASP A 293 -6.21 -30.17 -6.01
C ASP A 293 -7.29 -30.53 -4.98
N ALA A 294 -7.73 -29.52 -4.25
CA ALA A 294 -8.82 -29.64 -3.28
C ALA A 294 -10.22 -29.60 -3.95
N SER A 295 -10.29 -29.29 -5.24
CA SER A 295 -11.55 -29.22 -5.97
C SER A 295 -12.31 -30.54 -5.99
N ASN A 296 -11.59 -31.66 -5.99
CA ASN A 296 -12.18 -33.01 -5.96
C ASN A 296 -12.91 -33.34 -4.64
N MET A 297 -12.59 -32.62 -3.55
CA MET A 297 -13.30 -32.75 -2.27
C MET A 297 -14.58 -31.90 -2.25
N LEU A 298 -14.53 -30.69 -2.81
CA LEU A 298 -15.68 -29.76 -2.86
C LEU A 298 -16.75 -30.24 -3.85
N LYS A 299 -16.37 -30.70 -5.04
CA LYS A 299 -17.31 -31.09 -6.12
C LYS A 299 -18.41 -32.04 -5.68
N PRO A 300 -18.14 -33.14 -4.96
CA PRO A 300 -19.21 -34.09 -4.53
C PRO A 300 -20.16 -33.44 -3.52
N MET A 301 -19.67 -32.62 -2.60
CA MET A 301 -20.48 -31.99 -1.55
C MET A 301 -21.38 -30.90 -2.12
N LEU A 302 -20.85 -30.07 -3.03
CA LEU A 302 -21.62 -29.08 -3.78
C LEU A 302 -22.67 -29.76 -4.70
N ALA A 303 -22.35 -30.95 -5.26
CA ALA A 303 -23.27 -31.69 -6.12
C ALA A 303 -24.49 -32.21 -5.36
N ARG A 304 -24.32 -32.61 -4.10
CA ARG A 304 -25.37 -33.19 -3.25
C ARG A 304 -26.12 -32.14 -2.43
N VAL A 305 -25.74 -30.86 -2.57
CA VAL A 305 -26.28 -29.74 -1.76
C VAL A 305 -26.00 -29.96 -0.25
N GLU A 306 -24.94 -30.68 0.07
CA GLU A 306 -24.49 -30.93 1.45
C GLU A 306 -23.64 -29.77 1.98
N LEU A 307 -23.20 -28.86 1.11
CA LEU A 307 -22.39 -27.69 1.40
C LEU A 307 -23.03 -26.45 0.76
N HIS A 308 -23.23 -25.41 1.57
CA HIS A 308 -23.50 -24.05 1.10
C HIS A 308 -22.19 -23.25 1.13
N CYS A 309 -21.80 -22.72 -0.02
CA CYS A 309 -20.53 -22.02 -0.17
C CYS A 309 -20.73 -20.68 -0.88
N ILE A 310 -20.05 -19.67 -0.38
CA ILE A 310 -19.88 -18.38 -1.05
C ILE A 310 -18.41 -18.27 -1.43
N GLY A 311 -18.09 -18.04 -2.69
CA GLY A 311 -16.74 -17.82 -3.17
C GLY A 311 -16.51 -16.36 -3.49
N ALA A 312 -15.25 -15.92 -3.44
CA ALA A 312 -14.80 -14.65 -4.00
C ALA A 312 -13.56 -14.88 -4.86
N THR A 313 -13.46 -14.19 -6.00
CA THR A 313 -12.32 -14.29 -6.92
C THR A 313 -12.31 -13.11 -7.90
N THR A 314 -11.27 -12.99 -8.71
CA THR A 314 -11.24 -12.02 -9.81
C THR A 314 -11.92 -12.58 -11.07
N LEU A 315 -12.19 -11.72 -12.05
CA LEU A 315 -12.83 -12.15 -13.31
C LEU A 315 -11.93 -13.11 -14.12
N ASP A 316 -10.67 -12.83 -14.17
CA ASP A 316 -9.69 -13.64 -14.91
C ASP A 316 -9.52 -15.02 -14.29
N GLU A 317 -9.42 -15.09 -12.96
CA GLU A 317 -9.34 -16.33 -12.20
C GLU A 317 -10.63 -17.15 -12.29
N TYR A 318 -11.80 -16.49 -12.27
CA TYR A 318 -13.08 -17.16 -12.49
C TYR A 318 -13.12 -17.84 -13.85
N ARG A 319 -12.75 -17.11 -14.92
CA ARG A 319 -12.69 -17.65 -16.29
C ARG A 319 -11.68 -18.79 -16.42
N GLN A 320 -10.52 -18.64 -15.77
CA GLN A 320 -9.44 -19.61 -15.88
C GLN A 320 -9.71 -20.91 -15.14
N TYR A 321 -10.29 -20.86 -13.94
CA TYR A 321 -10.36 -21.99 -13.01
C TYR A 321 -11.78 -22.51 -12.80
N ILE A 322 -12.81 -21.67 -12.81
CA ILE A 322 -14.19 -22.08 -12.49
C ILE A 322 -15.03 -22.30 -13.74
N GLU A 323 -15.00 -21.38 -14.70
CA GLU A 323 -15.79 -21.46 -15.93
C GLU A 323 -15.35 -22.62 -16.83
N LYS A 324 -14.06 -22.94 -16.84
CA LYS A 324 -13.53 -24.10 -17.60
C LYS A 324 -13.86 -25.45 -16.98
N ASP A 325 -14.29 -25.49 -15.73
CA ASP A 325 -14.71 -26.73 -15.04
C ASP A 325 -16.23 -26.85 -15.04
N ALA A 326 -16.76 -27.64 -15.97
CA ALA A 326 -18.22 -27.82 -16.14
C ALA A 326 -18.94 -28.33 -14.88
N ALA A 327 -18.26 -28.94 -13.92
CA ALA A 327 -18.85 -29.38 -12.67
C ALA A 327 -19.02 -28.20 -11.68
N LEU A 328 -18.09 -27.27 -11.66
CA LEU A 328 -18.13 -26.08 -10.81
C LEU A 328 -19.03 -25.00 -11.42
N GLU A 329 -18.94 -24.75 -12.73
CA GLU A 329 -19.77 -23.79 -13.45
C GLU A 329 -21.29 -24.03 -13.24
N ARG A 330 -21.69 -25.30 -13.18
CA ARG A 330 -23.08 -25.69 -12.93
C ARG A 330 -23.52 -25.52 -11.47
N ARG A 331 -22.62 -25.21 -10.55
CA ARG A 331 -22.89 -25.14 -9.10
C ARG A 331 -22.77 -23.74 -8.55
N PHE A 332 -21.88 -22.96 -9.13
CA PHE A 332 -21.68 -21.56 -8.76
C PHE A 332 -22.51 -20.62 -9.63
N GLN A 333 -22.99 -19.55 -9.02
CA GLN A 333 -23.69 -18.46 -9.71
C GLN A 333 -22.90 -17.17 -9.53
N PRO A 334 -22.41 -16.54 -10.62
CA PRO A 334 -21.66 -15.31 -10.52
C PRO A 334 -22.49 -14.14 -10.01
N VAL A 335 -21.88 -13.31 -9.16
CA VAL A 335 -22.36 -12.01 -8.70
C VAL A 335 -21.24 -11.03 -8.98
N MET A 336 -21.47 -10.10 -9.91
CA MET A 336 -20.49 -9.06 -10.21
C MET A 336 -20.45 -8.05 -9.06
N VAL A 337 -19.25 -7.68 -8.68
CA VAL A 337 -18.94 -6.64 -7.70
C VAL A 337 -18.07 -5.61 -8.40
N ASP A 338 -18.71 -4.58 -8.91
CA ASP A 338 -18.05 -3.53 -9.66
C ASP A 338 -17.34 -2.52 -8.75
N GLU A 339 -16.38 -1.79 -9.31
CA GLU A 339 -15.75 -0.66 -8.62
C GLU A 339 -16.81 0.38 -8.26
N PRO A 340 -16.89 0.82 -6.98
CA PRO A 340 -17.84 1.85 -6.59
C PRO A 340 -17.50 3.19 -7.24
N THR A 341 -18.53 4.03 -7.40
CA THR A 341 -18.31 5.40 -7.86
C THR A 341 -17.55 6.23 -6.83
N VAL A 342 -17.03 7.38 -7.25
CA VAL A 342 -16.38 8.34 -6.33
C VAL A 342 -17.36 8.76 -5.23
N GLU A 343 -18.63 8.99 -5.56
CA GLU A 343 -19.68 9.39 -4.61
C GLU A 343 -19.99 8.29 -3.60
N ASP A 344 -20.09 7.03 -4.04
CA ASP A 344 -20.25 5.88 -3.16
C ASP A 344 -19.03 5.71 -2.24
N THR A 345 -17.84 5.90 -2.80
CA THR A 345 -16.59 5.83 -2.03
C THR A 345 -16.53 6.90 -0.94
N ILE A 346 -16.93 8.13 -1.22
CA ILE A 346 -17.03 9.19 -0.19
C ILE A 346 -17.99 8.76 0.92
N SER A 347 -19.11 8.14 0.57
CA SER A 347 -20.09 7.65 1.54
C SER A 347 -19.51 6.52 2.40
N ILE A 348 -18.74 5.60 1.79
CA ILE A 348 -18.02 4.54 2.50
C ILE A 348 -17.00 5.13 3.47
N LEU A 349 -16.16 6.06 3.02
CA LEU A 349 -15.16 6.72 3.85
C LEU A 349 -15.79 7.47 5.03
N ARG A 350 -16.93 8.14 4.83
CA ARG A 350 -17.68 8.80 5.92
C ARG A 350 -18.17 7.80 6.96
N GLY A 351 -18.58 6.62 6.53
CA GLY A 351 -19.00 5.55 7.45
C GLY A 351 -17.86 4.92 8.24
N LEU A 352 -16.67 4.91 7.67
CA LEU A 352 -15.45 4.37 8.32
C LEU A 352 -14.74 5.41 9.19
N LYS A 353 -15.00 6.69 8.97
CA LYS A 353 -14.31 7.84 9.58
C LYS A 353 -14.11 7.70 11.09
N GLU A 354 -15.19 7.48 11.84
CA GLU A 354 -15.12 7.42 13.31
C GLU A 354 -14.19 6.33 13.81
N ARG A 355 -14.14 5.17 13.14
CA ARG A 355 -13.28 4.07 13.52
C ARG A 355 -11.80 4.39 13.29
N TYR A 356 -11.48 5.02 12.16
CA TYR A 356 -10.12 5.45 11.87
C TYR A 356 -9.68 6.58 12.80
N GLU A 357 -10.56 7.53 13.10
CA GLU A 357 -10.29 8.60 14.09
C GLU A 357 -9.96 8.03 15.47
N VAL A 358 -10.69 7.01 15.91
CA VAL A 358 -10.44 6.37 17.21
C VAL A 358 -9.17 5.52 17.18
N PHE A 359 -8.97 4.73 16.13
CA PHE A 359 -7.79 3.85 16.02
C PHE A 359 -6.47 4.64 16.00
N HIS A 360 -6.43 5.73 15.23
CA HIS A 360 -5.23 6.56 15.12
C HIS A 360 -5.15 7.68 16.15
N GLY A 361 -6.27 8.06 16.76
CA GLY A 361 -6.34 9.18 17.72
C GLY A 361 -6.25 10.54 17.03
N VAL A 362 -6.55 10.64 15.74
CA VAL A 362 -6.48 11.86 14.93
C VAL A 362 -7.85 12.21 14.36
N LYS A 363 -8.09 13.47 14.04
CA LYS A 363 -9.33 13.94 13.42
C LYS A 363 -9.21 13.90 11.91
N ILE A 364 -10.27 13.50 11.21
CA ILE A 364 -10.32 13.48 9.74
C ILE A 364 -11.33 14.52 9.28
N THR A 365 -10.92 15.44 8.41
CA THR A 365 -11.86 16.42 7.83
C THR A 365 -12.68 15.78 6.70
N ASP A 366 -13.87 16.32 6.44
CA ASP A 366 -14.67 15.85 5.29
C ASP A 366 -13.98 16.17 3.95
N SER A 367 -13.23 17.28 3.88
CA SER A 367 -12.42 17.62 2.70
C SER A 367 -11.35 16.57 2.41
N ALA A 368 -10.72 15.98 3.45
CA ALA A 368 -9.77 14.89 3.28
C ALA A 368 -10.41 13.65 2.68
N LEU A 369 -11.62 13.26 3.12
CA LEU A 369 -12.34 12.11 2.57
C LEU A 369 -12.72 12.32 1.12
N VAL A 370 -13.22 13.52 0.78
CA VAL A 370 -13.53 13.89 -0.60
C VAL A 370 -12.25 13.89 -1.44
N ALA A 371 -11.15 14.46 -0.93
CA ALA A 371 -9.87 14.46 -1.62
C ALA A 371 -9.35 13.04 -1.83
N ALA A 372 -9.40 12.17 -0.80
CA ALA A 372 -8.97 10.78 -0.90
C ALA A 372 -9.69 10.01 -2.02
N ALA A 373 -11.02 10.14 -2.11
CA ALA A 373 -11.80 9.50 -3.15
C ALA A 373 -11.53 10.08 -4.54
N THR A 374 -11.54 11.40 -4.68
CA THR A 374 -11.41 12.08 -5.99
C THR A 374 -9.99 12.00 -6.54
N LEU A 375 -8.98 12.26 -5.69
CA LEU A 375 -7.59 12.27 -6.12
C LEU A 375 -7.07 10.85 -6.36
N SER A 376 -7.46 9.87 -5.52
CA SER A 376 -7.07 8.47 -5.78
C SER A 376 -7.68 7.94 -7.08
N HIS A 377 -8.94 8.26 -7.35
CA HIS A 377 -9.57 7.87 -8.62
C HIS A 377 -8.84 8.47 -9.82
N ARG A 378 -8.40 9.71 -9.70
CA ARG A 378 -7.73 10.45 -10.78
C ARG A 378 -6.27 10.06 -10.98
N TYR A 379 -5.52 9.85 -9.88
CA TYR A 379 -4.05 9.75 -9.94
C TYR A 379 -3.51 8.34 -9.70
N ILE A 380 -4.29 7.43 -9.10
CA ILE A 380 -3.90 6.04 -8.87
C ILE A 380 -4.72 5.15 -9.78
N THR A 381 -4.13 4.73 -10.91
CA THR A 381 -4.81 3.98 -11.98
C THR A 381 -4.61 2.47 -11.91
N ASP A 382 -3.66 2.00 -11.12
CA ASP A 382 -3.29 0.58 -10.97
C ASP A 382 -4.01 -0.12 -9.80
N ARG A 383 -4.84 0.60 -9.05
CA ARG A 383 -5.65 0.11 -7.93
C ARG A 383 -7.09 0.61 -8.06
N PHE A 384 -8.02 -0.06 -7.38
CA PHE A 384 -9.46 0.20 -7.48
C PHE A 384 -10.02 0.85 -6.21
N LEU A 385 -11.10 1.60 -6.37
CA LEU A 385 -11.90 2.10 -5.26
C LEU A 385 -12.70 0.94 -4.63
N PRO A 386 -13.03 0.98 -3.34
CA PRO A 386 -12.68 2.03 -2.37
C PRO A 386 -11.31 1.85 -1.72
N ASP A 387 -10.64 0.72 -1.94
CA ASP A 387 -9.42 0.29 -1.23
C ASP A 387 -8.30 1.35 -1.28
N LYS A 388 -7.97 1.85 -2.48
CA LYS A 388 -6.95 2.89 -2.64
C LYS A 388 -7.27 4.19 -1.89
N ALA A 389 -8.54 4.54 -1.72
CA ALA A 389 -8.95 5.73 -0.99
C ALA A 389 -8.93 5.50 0.53
N ILE A 390 -9.28 4.29 0.97
CA ILE A 390 -9.17 3.87 2.37
C ILE A 390 -7.72 3.87 2.82
N ASP A 391 -6.83 3.27 2.03
CA ASP A 391 -5.39 3.24 2.32
C ASP A 391 -4.78 4.64 2.41
N LEU A 392 -5.21 5.58 1.56
CA LEU A 392 -4.76 6.97 1.66
C LEU A 392 -5.16 7.63 2.97
N VAL A 393 -6.39 7.39 3.42
CA VAL A 393 -6.88 7.92 4.70
C VAL A 393 -6.13 7.27 5.85
N ASP A 394 -5.90 5.97 5.80
CA ASP A 394 -5.17 5.23 6.82
C ASP A 394 -3.72 5.72 6.95
N GLU A 395 -3.00 5.84 5.82
CA GLU A 395 -1.64 6.36 5.81
C GLU A 395 -1.56 7.82 6.25
N ALA A 396 -2.55 8.65 5.89
CA ALA A 396 -2.60 10.05 6.34
C ALA A 396 -2.80 10.14 7.86
N CYS A 397 -3.67 9.31 8.42
CA CYS A 397 -3.86 9.22 9.85
C CYS A 397 -2.59 8.72 10.56
N ALA A 398 -1.92 7.72 10.02
CA ALA A 398 -0.66 7.20 10.54
C ALA A 398 0.47 8.23 10.48
N LEU A 399 0.53 9.03 9.39
CA LEU A 399 1.49 10.12 9.23
C LEU A 399 1.30 11.16 10.34
N ILE A 400 0.10 11.68 10.50
CA ILE A 400 -0.23 12.68 11.52
C ILE A 400 0.03 12.13 12.94
N LYS A 401 -0.38 10.89 13.20
CA LYS A 401 -0.08 10.24 14.50
C LYS A 401 1.42 10.16 14.76
N THR A 402 2.21 9.81 13.75
CA THR A 402 3.67 9.77 13.89
C THR A 402 4.26 11.17 14.13
N GLU A 403 3.74 12.20 13.46
CA GLU A 403 4.12 13.58 13.67
C GLU A 403 3.73 14.07 15.07
N LEU A 404 2.57 13.66 15.59
CA LEU A 404 2.12 13.94 16.97
C LEU A 404 3.01 13.27 18.03
N ASP A 405 3.41 12.03 17.78
CA ASP A 405 4.23 11.24 18.70
C ASP A 405 5.72 11.59 18.64
N SER A 406 6.18 12.10 17.53
CA SER A 406 7.57 12.51 17.31
C SER A 406 7.75 14.02 17.46
N MET A 407 8.97 14.41 17.77
CA MET A 407 9.34 15.83 17.84
C MET A 407 9.24 16.46 16.43
N PRO A 408 8.62 17.63 16.25
CA PRO A 408 8.57 18.33 14.98
C PRO A 408 9.96 18.51 14.37
N SER A 409 10.05 18.43 13.03
CA SER A 409 11.33 18.49 12.30
C SER A 409 12.14 19.75 12.64
N GLU A 410 11.48 20.89 12.81
CA GLU A 410 12.14 22.14 13.19
C GLU A 410 12.82 22.05 14.58
N LEU A 411 12.14 21.44 15.56
CA LEU A 411 12.70 21.21 16.89
C LEU A 411 13.83 20.16 16.87
N ASP A 412 13.71 19.12 16.05
CA ASP A 412 14.76 18.12 15.91
C ASP A 412 16.01 18.69 15.25
N GLU A 413 15.88 19.56 14.25
CA GLU A 413 16.97 20.29 13.63
C GLU A 413 17.67 21.21 14.64
N GLN A 414 16.91 21.99 15.43
CA GLN A 414 17.48 22.80 16.51
C GLN A 414 18.23 21.94 17.54
N ARG A 415 17.67 20.81 17.94
CA ARG A 415 18.31 19.86 18.84
C ARG A 415 19.62 19.33 18.28
N ARG A 416 19.67 18.98 16.99
CA ARG A 416 20.89 18.52 16.32
C ARG A 416 21.93 19.64 16.24
N LYS A 417 21.51 20.86 15.95
CA LYS A 417 22.39 22.01 15.90
C LYS A 417 22.98 22.31 17.28
N ILE A 418 22.16 22.27 18.33
CA ILE A 418 22.60 22.41 19.73
C ILE A 418 23.64 21.33 20.05
N MET A 419 23.38 20.06 19.72
CA MET A 419 24.33 18.98 19.96
C MET A 419 25.64 19.17 19.20
N GLN A 420 25.60 19.66 17.97
CA GLN A 420 26.79 19.96 17.19
C GLN A 420 27.62 21.07 17.82
N LEU A 421 26.99 22.16 18.25
CA LEU A 421 27.65 23.27 18.94
C LEU A 421 28.18 22.87 20.33
N GLU A 422 27.51 21.97 21.05
CA GLU A 422 28.01 21.40 22.32
C GLU A 422 29.28 20.57 22.12
N ILE A 423 29.36 19.80 21.02
CA ILE A 423 30.57 19.07 20.65
C ILE A 423 31.70 20.05 20.34
N GLU A 424 31.42 21.12 19.56
CA GLU A 424 32.39 22.18 19.25
C GLU A 424 32.85 22.91 20.53
N GLU A 425 31.94 23.26 21.43
CA GLU A 425 32.24 23.86 22.72
C GLU A 425 33.17 22.97 23.56
N SER A 426 32.88 21.68 23.60
CA SER A 426 33.69 20.73 24.34
C SER A 426 35.11 20.58 23.78
N ALA A 427 35.29 20.75 22.46
CA ALA A 427 36.60 20.76 21.81
C ALA A 427 37.36 22.05 22.10
N LEU A 428 36.69 23.21 21.91
CA LEU A 428 37.31 24.52 22.12
C LEU A 428 37.72 24.78 23.59
N LYS A 429 37.01 24.21 24.55
CA LYS A 429 37.39 24.28 25.98
C LYS A 429 38.74 23.65 26.30
N LYS A 430 39.26 22.79 25.44
CA LYS A 430 40.56 22.12 25.58
C LYS A 430 41.70 22.92 24.95
N GLU A 431 41.38 23.87 24.09
CA GLU A 431 42.34 24.73 23.41
C GLU A 431 42.71 25.95 24.28
N THR A 432 43.92 26.47 24.11
CA THR A 432 44.48 27.56 24.95
C THR A 432 44.77 28.85 24.21
N ASP A 433 44.66 28.83 22.88
CA ASP A 433 44.95 29.99 22.03
C ASP A 433 43.86 31.06 22.08
N ASN A 434 44.20 32.31 21.71
CA ASN A 434 43.25 33.43 21.84
C ASN A 434 42.11 33.36 20.84
N LEU A 435 42.31 32.84 19.63
CA LEU A 435 41.26 32.69 18.61
C LEU A 435 40.19 31.69 19.07
N SER A 436 40.61 30.56 19.65
CA SER A 436 39.71 29.55 20.21
C SER A 436 38.90 30.10 21.38
N LYS A 437 39.45 31.02 22.17
CA LYS A 437 38.70 31.68 23.28
C LYS A 437 37.62 32.66 22.76
N GLU A 438 37.96 33.46 21.74
CA GLU A 438 36.98 34.38 21.12
C GLU A 438 35.84 33.59 20.44
N ARG A 439 36.18 32.51 19.74
CA ARG A 439 35.16 31.61 19.15
C ARG A 439 34.32 30.95 20.22
N LEU A 440 34.92 30.52 21.34
CA LEU A 440 34.19 29.92 22.48
C LEU A 440 33.16 30.88 23.10
N GLU A 441 33.53 32.15 23.29
CA GLU A 441 32.61 33.15 23.83
C GLU A 441 31.44 33.40 22.86
N THR A 442 31.71 33.50 21.57
CA THR A 442 30.67 33.66 20.55
C THR A 442 29.74 32.47 20.48
N LEU A 443 30.30 31.26 20.48
CA LEU A 443 29.59 30.00 20.44
C LEU A 443 28.72 29.79 21.67
N GLN A 444 29.20 30.19 22.88
CA GLN A 444 28.42 30.08 24.10
C GLN A 444 27.19 31.01 24.09
N LYS A 445 27.30 32.19 23.49
CA LYS A 445 26.13 33.08 23.29
C LYS A 445 25.12 32.47 22.32
N GLU A 446 25.57 32.01 21.19
CA GLU A 446 24.73 31.34 20.18
C GLU A 446 24.03 30.12 20.78
N LEU A 447 24.76 29.31 21.56
CA LEU A 447 24.25 28.11 22.20
C LEU A 447 23.22 28.44 23.29
N ALA A 448 23.41 29.53 24.05
CA ALA A 448 22.46 30.00 25.06
C ALA A 448 21.14 30.47 24.40
N GLU A 449 21.22 31.27 23.33
CA GLU A 449 20.05 31.73 22.57
C GLU A 449 19.26 30.56 21.94
N LEU A 450 19.97 29.63 21.32
CA LEU A 450 19.36 28.46 20.71
C LEU A 450 18.71 27.55 21.75
N ARG A 451 19.31 27.35 22.93
CA ARG A 451 18.74 26.57 24.01
C ARG A 451 17.49 27.22 24.60
N ASP A 452 17.49 28.53 24.74
CA ASP A 452 16.31 29.26 25.25
C ASP A 452 15.14 29.14 24.30
N THR A 453 15.40 29.37 23.01
CA THR A 453 14.40 29.18 21.94
C THR A 453 13.88 27.74 21.89
N PHE A 454 14.77 26.76 21.89
CA PHE A 454 14.41 25.35 21.90
C PHE A 454 13.57 24.96 23.12
N ASN A 455 13.96 25.38 24.31
CA ASN A 455 13.23 25.06 25.54
C ASN A 455 11.83 25.67 25.53
N THR A 456 11.70 26.91 25.03
CA THR A 456 10.39 27.60 24.92
C THR A 456 9.48 26.87 23.95
N GLN A 457 9.97 26.56 22.78
CA GLN A 457 9.20 25.83 21.73
C GLN A 457 8.90 24.39 22.16
N LYS A 458 9.83 23.71 22.84
CA LYS A 458 9.61 22.39 23.40
C LYS A 458 8.53 22.38 24.45
N ALA A 459 8.54 23.34 25.37
CA ALA A 459 7.49 23.45 26.38
C ALA A 459 6.11 23.75 25.77
N GLN A 460 6.07 24.54 24.69
CA GLN A 460 4.85 24.76 23.92
C GLN A 460 4.37 23.45 23.28
N TRP A 461 5.24 22.73 22.59
CA TRP A 461 4.93 21.44 21.98
C TRP A 461 4.45 20.39 23.00
N ASP A 462 5.13 20.26 24.15
CA ASP A 462 4.72 19.36 25.23
C ASP A 462 3.31 19.67 25.72
N ASN A 463 2.95 20.94 25.85
CA ASN A 463 1.61 21.39 26.26
C ASN A 463 0.56 21.08 25.17
N GLU A 464 0.87 21.34 23.90
CA GLU A 464 -0.01 21.02 22.78
C GLU A 464 -0.26 19.50 22.70
N LYS A 465 0.78 18.69 22.84
CA LYS A 465 0.70 17.22 22.87
C LYS A 465 -0.20 16.71 24.00
N HIS A 466 -0.04 17.23 25.21
CA HIS A 466 -0.87 16.85 26.38
C HIS A 466 -2.36 17.12 26.15
N SER A 467 -2.69 18.23 25.49
CA SER A 467 -4.08 18.57 25.17
C SER A 467 -4.67 17.59 24.13
N VAL A 468 -3.87 17.17 23.13
CA VAL A 468 -4.29 16.16 22.14
C VAL A 468 -4.53 14.81 22.79
N GLU A 469 -3.64 14.37 23.68
CA GLU A 469 -3.80 13.12 24.43
C GLU A 469 -5.09 13.10 25.27
N LYS A 470 -5.50 14.24 25.84
CA LYS A 470 -6.78 14.33 26.57
C LYS A 470 -7.98 14.16 25.64
N LEU A 471 -7.95 14.81 24.48
CA LEU A 471 -9.02 14.69 23.48
C LEU A 471 -9.16 13.25 23.00
N GLN A 472 -8.05 12.58 22.75
CA GLN A 472 -8.02 11.17 22.35
C GLN A 472 -8.68 10.27 23.41
N LYS A 473 -8.30 10.41 24.69
CA LYS A 473 -8.89 9.62 25.78
C LYS A 473 -10.40 9.84 25.90
N LEU A 474 -10.88 11.07 25.70
CA LEU A 474 -12.32 11.35 25.73
C LEU A 474 -13.04 10.69 24.56
N ARG A 475 -12.47 10.67 23.37
CA ARG A 475 -13.05 9.98 22.19
C ARG A 475 -13.10 8.47 22.39
N GLU A 476 -12.03 7.86 22.92
CA GLU A 476 -12.02 6.44 23.28
C GLU A 476 -13.12 6.09 24.29
N GLN A 477 -13.30 6.92 25.32
CA GLN A 477 -14.37 6.72 26.31
C GLN A 477 -15.77 6.83 25.70
N ILE A 478 -15.98 7.76 24.77
CA ILE A 478 -17.26 7.92 24.07
C ILE A 478 -17.55 6.68 23.22
N GLU A 479 -16.56 6.16 22.53
CA GLU A 479 -16.73 4.93 21.71
C GLU A 479 -17.03 3.72 22.59
N ASP A 480 -16.34 3.55 23.70
CA ASP A 480 -16.60 2.47 24.64
C ASP A 480 -18.01 2.54 25.23
N VAL A 481 -18.49 3.73 25.56
CA VAL A 481 -19.88 3.93 26.01
C VAL A 481 -20.87 3.61 24.90
N ASN A 482 -20.57 4.01 23.65
CA ASN A 482 -21.42 3.67 22.51
C ASN A 482 -21.50 2.15 22.27
N LYS A 483 -20.37 1.44 22.36
CA LYS A 483 -20.33 -0.04 22.27
C LYS A 483 -21.16 -0.67 23.40
N GLN A 484 -21.06 -0.14 24.62
CA GLN A 484 -21.85 -0.64 25.75
C GLN A 484 -23.35 -0.38 25.57
N ILE A 485 -23.76 0.79 25.04
CA ILE A 485 -25.16 1.10 24.71
C ILE A 485 -25.70 0.10 23.70
N GLN A 486 -24.97 -0.16 22.62
CA GLN A 486 -25.41 -1.09 21.59
C GLN A 486 -25.52 -2.50 22.13
N LYS A 487 -24.53 -2.95 22.93
CA LYS A 487 -24.55 -4.25 23.58
C LYS A 487 -25.73 -4.41 24.57
N ALA A 488 -26.02 -3.37 25.35
CA ALA A 488 -27.18 -3.35 26.25
C ALA A 488 -28.51 -3.42 25.47
N LYS A 489 -28.62 -2.70 24.33
CA LYS A 489 -29.80 -2.78 23.45
C LYS A 489 -29.97 -4.18 22.85
N GLN A 490 -28.90 -4.83 22.39
CA GLN A 490 -28.94 -6.20 21.88
C GLN A 490 -29.36 -7.22 22.93
N ASN A 491 -28.97 -7.02 24.20
CA ASN A 491 -29.34 -7.87 25.32
C ASN A 491 -30.71 -7.51 25.94
N TYR A 492 -31.45 -6.59 25.31
CA TYR A 492 -32.75 -6.05 25.82
C TYR A 492 -32.64 -5.41 27.23
N ASP A 493 -31.42 -5.02 27.65
CA ASP A 493 -31.23 -4.25 28.90
C ASP A 493 -31.45 -2.76 28.62
N LEU A 494 -32.71 -2.38 28.49
CA LEU A 494 -33.13 -1.02 28.12
C LEU A 494 -32.82 -0.02 29.23
N GLU A 495 -32.76 -0.45 30.50
CA GLU A 495 -32.48 0.43 31.64
C GLU A 495 -31.01 0.88 31.60
N LYS A 496 -30.08 -0.06 31.41
CA LYS A 496 -28.65 0.22 31.26
C LYS A 496 -28.37 1.02 29.99
N ALA A 497 -29.02 0.69 28.88
CA ALA A 497 -28.88 1.45 27.64
C ALA A 497 -29.33 2.91 27.81
N ALA A 498 -30.46 3.15 28.51
CA ALA A 498 -30.96 4.49 28.78
C ALA A 498 -30.03 5.27 29.74
N GLN A 499 -29.51 4.65 30.78
CA GLN A 499 -28.56 5.28 31.73
C GLN A 499 -27.29 5.75 31.03
N LEU A 500 -26.71 4.90 30.14
CA LEU A 500 -25.51 5.24 29.38
C LEU A 500 -25.81 6.32 28.34
N GLN A 501 -26.92 6.17 27.59
CA GLN A 501 -27.26 7.05 26.47
C GLN A 501 -27.69 8.47 26.91
N TYR A 502 -28.39 8.58 28.00
CA TYR A 502 -28.91 9.88 28.50
C TYR A 502 -28.15 10.41 29.73
N GLY A 503 -27.33 9.58 30.36
CA GLY A 503 -26.57 9.96 31.57
C GLY A 503 -25.08 10.20 31.32
N GLU A 504 -24.37 9.22 30.79
CA GLU A 504 -22.91 9.27 30.64
C GLU A 504 -22.45 9.88 29.31
N LEU A 505 -23.03 9.43 28.19
CA LEU A 505 -22.67 9.89 26.85
C LEU A 505 -22.75 11.42 26.69
N PRO A 506 -23.82 12.11 27.13
CA PRO A 506 -23.88 13.57 26.98
C PRO A 506 -22.84 14.32 27.81
N LYS A 507 -22.43 13.77 28.98
CA LYS A 507 -21.39 14.36 29.80
C LYS A 507 -20.03 14.31 29.13
N LEU A 508 -19.68 13.17 28.55
CA LEU A 508 -18.44 12.99 27.83
C LEU A 508 -18.40 13.84 26.55
N GLN A 509 -19.53 13.94 25.85
CA GLN A 509 -19.65 14.81 24.69
C GLN A 509 -19.49 16.29 25.03
N GLN A 510 -20.07 16.73 26.16
CA GLN A 510 -19.90 18.09 26.64
C GLN A 510 -18.45 18.38 27.07
N GLN A 511 -17.78 17.43 27.72
CA GLN A 511 -16.35 17.55 28.06
C GLN A 511 -15.49 17.64 26.82
N LEU A 512 -15.78 16.81 25.81
CA LEU A 512 -15.08 16.85 24.53
C LEU A 512 -15.25 18.21 23.83
N GLU A 513 -16.47 18.75 23.81
CA GLU A 513 -16.75 20.05 23.19
C GLU A 513 -16.03 21.22 23.91
N ILE A 514 -15.93 21.16 25.22
CA ILE A 514 -15.21 22.17 26.02
C ILE A 514 -13.70 22.11 25.70
N GLU A 515 -13.11 20.91 25.68
CA GLU A 515 -11.69 20.74 25.36
C GLU A 515 -11.42 21.12 23.89
N GLU A 516 -12.27 20.73 22.92
CA GLU A 516 -12.14 21.15 21.53
C GLU A 516 -12.23 22.66 21.32
N LYS A 517 -13.04 23.37 22.11
CA LYS A 517 -13.07 24.85 22.09
C LYS A 517 -11.80 25.46 22.65
N SER A 518 -11.30 24.94 23.77
CA SER A 518 -10.06 25.43 24.39
C SER A 518 -8.87 25.25 23.46
N VAL A 519 -8.88 24.16 22.67
CA VAL A 519 -7.90 23.82 21.66
C VAL A 519 -7.96 24.76 20.47
N LYS A 520 -9.16 25.15 20.00
CA LYS A 520 -9.34 26.08 18.87
C LYS A 520 -8.97 27.53 19.20
N GLU A 521 -9.07 27.92 20.48
CA GLU A 521 -8.73 29.27 20.91
C GLU A 521 -7.22 29.46 21.22
N SER A 522 -6.48 28.38 21.38
CA SER A 522 -5.01 28.42 21.48
C SER A 522 -4.38 28.52 20.07
N ASP A 523 -3.49 29.51 19.92
CA ASP A 523 -2.72 29.69 18.65
C ASP A 523 -1.70 28.52 18.51
N ARG A 524 -2.11 27.44 17.85
CA ARG A 524 -1.28 26.24 17.69
C ARG A 524 -0.55 26.33 16.35
N SER A 525 0.75 26.37 16.41
CA SER A 525 1.62 26.42 15.24
C SER A 525 2.46 25.17 15.03
N LEU A 526 2.60 24.29 16.03
CA LEU A 526 3.56 23.19 16.02
C LEU A 526 2.93 21.79 15.83
N VAL A 527 1.61 21.64 16.08
CA VAL A 527 0.95 20.33 16.04
C VAL A 527 -0.29 20.36 15.15
N HIS A 528 -0.28 19.57 14.08
CA HIS A 528 -1.45 19.34 13.23
C HIS A 528 -2.27 18.18 13.80
N GLU A 529 -3.53 18.44 14.20
CA GLU A 529 -4.42 17.44 14.81
C GLU A 529 -5.35 16.73 13.83
N ALA A 530 -5.47 17.26 12.64
CA ALA A 530 -6.46 16.79 11.69
C ALA A 530 -5.82 16.45 10.35
N VAL A 531 -6.25 15.34 9.79
CA VAL A 531 -5.99 15.00 8.41
C VAL A 531 -6.83 15.91 7.51
N THR A 532 -6.17 16.67 6.63
CA THR A 532 -6.79 17.54 5.64
C THR A 532 -6.53 17.03 4.22
N ASP A 533 -7.04 17.71 3.22
CA ASP A 533 -6.77 17.44 1.82
C ASP A 533 -5.28 17.62 1.45
N ASP A 534 -4.54 18.44 2.20
CA ASP A 534 -3.09 18.64 1.99
C ASP A 534 -2.27 17.38 2.34
N GLU A 535 -2.58 16.68 3.44
CA GLU A 535 -1.92 15.43 3.81
C GLU A 535 -2.23 14.33 2.78
N ILE A 536 -3.49 14.23 2.36
CA ILE A 536 -3.88 13.30 1.28
C ILE A 536 -3.10 13.60 0.01
N ALA A 537 -3.03 14.87 -0.40
CA ALA A 537 -2.27 15.29 -1.57
C ALA A 537 -0.77 14.98 -1.44
N ARG A 538 -0.19 15.15 -0.26
CA ARG A 538 1.22 14.84 0.04
C ARG A 538 1.51 13.34 -0.11
N ILE A 539 0.62 12.48 0.36
CA ILE A 539 0.78 11.03 0.24
C ILE A 539 0.65 10.59 -1.23
N ILE A 540 -0.35 11.08 -1.94
CA ILE A 540 -0.50 10.80 -3.37
C ILE A 540 0.75 11.24 -4.13
N SER A 541 1.30 12.42 -3.83
CA SER A 541 2.55 12.90 -4.42
C SER A 541 3.70 11.93 -4.18
N ARG A 542 3.78 11.35 -2.97
CA ARG A 542 4.80 10.34 -2.63
C ARG A 542 4.60 9.03 -3.39
N TRP A 543 3.36 8.54 -3.51
CA TRP A 543 3.07 7.28 -4.18
C TRP A 543 3.22 7.37 -5.70
N THR A 544 2.77 8.47 -6.28
CA THR A 544 2.73 8.64 -7.73
C THR A 544 3.93 9.40 -8.31
N GLY A 545 4.70 10.08 -7.45
CA GLY A 545 5.75 11.00 -7.86
C GLY A 545 5.23 12.31 -8.46
N ILE A 546 3.92 12.60 -8.33
CA ILE A 546 3.27 13.79 -8.88
C ILE A 546 3.13 14.82 -7.77
N PRO A 547 3.58 16.04 -7.93
CA PRO A 547 3.43 17.09 -6.92
C PRO A 547 1.98 17.59 -6.85
N VAL A 548 1.13 16.82 -6.18
CA VAL A 548 -0.32 17.09 -6.04
C VAL A 548 -0.60 18.28 -5.12
N THR A 549 0.32 18.63 -4.23
CA THR A 549 0.17 19.71 -3.24
C THR A 549 0.07 21.12 -3.83
N ARG A 550 0.38 21.29 -5.12
CA ARG A 550 0.33 22.60 -5.80
C ARG A 550 -0.91 22.77 -6.69
N LEU A 551 -1.86 21.84 -6.64
CA LEU A 551 -2.96 21.74 -7.61
C LEU A 551 -4.19 22.64 -7.36
N THR A 552 -4.28 23.37 -6.24
CA THR A 552 -5.56 24.02 -5.92
C THR A 552 -5.70 25.47 -6.40
N GLU A 553 -4.78 26.38 -6.13
CA GLU A 553 -4.87 27.77 -6.60
C GLU A 553 -3.67 28.21 -7.45
N GLY A 554 -2.49 27.66 -7.17
CA GLY A 554 -1.26 27.94 -7.90
C GLY A 554 -1.24 27.39 -9.33
N GLU A 555 -1.97 26.31 -9.63
CA GLU A 555 -1.98 25.67 -10.96
C GLU A 555 -2.65 26.55 -12.02
N ARG A 556 -3.77 27.18 -11.70
CA ARG A 556 -4.44 28.10 -12.64
C ARG A 556 -3.54 29.29 -12.99
N ALA A 557 -2.87 29.83 -11.99
CA ALA A 557 -1.92 30.94 -12.22
C ALA A 557 -0.70 30.45 -13.01
N LYS A 558 -0.14 29.29 -12.69
CA LYS A 558 0.97 28.67 -13.45
C LYS A 558 0.60 28.38 -14.89
N LEU A 559 -0.60 27.81 -15.14
CA LEU A 559 -1.07 27.53 -16.49
C LEU A 559 -1.28 28.80 -17.31
N LEU A 560 -1.76 29.88 -16.70
CA LEU A 560 -1.92 31.16 -17.37
C LEU A 560 -0.57 31.85 -17.69
N THR A 561 0.49 31.54 -16.97
CA THR A 561 1.85 32.03 -17.19
C THR A 561 2.75 31.00 -17.90
N LEU A 562 2.19 29.86 -18.34
CA LEU A 562 2.95 28.77 -18.94
C LEU A 562 3.76 29.23 -20.17
N GLU A 563 3.19 30.04 -21.03
CA GLU A 563 3.87 30.61 -22.21
C GLU A 563 5.14 31.36 -21.81
N ASP A 564 5.04 32.24 -20.83
CA ASP A 564 6.17 33.04 -20.33
C ASP A 564 7.25 32.16 -19.68
N GLN A 565 6.84 31.11 -18.97
CA GLN A 565 7.78 30.19 -18.35
C GLN A 565 8.52 29.33 -19.41
N LEU A 566 7.83 28.88 -20.44
CA LEU A 566 8.45 28.14 -21.53
C LEU A 566 9.45 29.01 -22.30
N HIS A 567 9.17 30.29 -22.51
CA HIS A 567 10.08 31.25 -23.16
C HIS A 567 11.37 31.52 -22.37
N LYS A 568 11.41 31.26 -21.07
CA LYS A 568 12.65 31.33 -20.28
C LYS A 568 13.68 30.30 -20.70
N ARG A 569 13.24 29.17 -21.23
CA ARG A 569 14.13 28.06 -21.68
C ARG A 569 14.19 27.92 -23.19
N VAL A 570 13.08 28.17 -23.88
CA VAL A 570 12.96 28.00 -25.35
C VAL A 570 12.98 29.36 -26.06
N VAL A 571 14.03 29.59 -26.82
CA VAL A 571 14.28 30.85 -27.49
C VAL A 571 13.88 30.78 -28.96
N GLY A 572 13.17 31.80 -29.46
CA GLY A 572 12.91 32.00 -30.88
C GLY A 572 11.86 31.08 -31.51
N GLN A 573 11.00 30.45 -30.72
CA GLN A 573 9.94 29.52 -31.19
C GLN A 573 8.55 29.96 -30.70
N ASP A 574 8.27 31.28 -30.77
CA ASP A 574 7.08 31.90 -30.15
C ASP A 574 5.76 31.30 -30.63
N GLU A 575 5.58 31.06 -31.93
CA GLU A 575 4.38 30.43 -32.46
C GLU A 575 4.23 28.99 -32.00
N GLY A 576 5.33 28.23 -31.94
CA GLY A 576 5.34 26.82 -31.45
C GLY A 576 4.97 26.74 -30.00
N VAL A 577 5.57 27.56 -29.15
CA VAL A 577 5.28 27.64 -27.72
C VAL A 577 3.82 28.00 -27.48
N LYS A 578 3.31 29.00 -28.19
CA LYS A 578 1.92 29.46 -28.10
C LYS A 578 0.93 28.34 -28.45
N ARG A 579 1.12 27.64 -29.59
CA ARG A 579 0.23 26.55 -30.04
C ARG A 579 0.20 25.42 -29.02
N VAL A 580 1.36 25.05 -28.47
CA VAL A 580 1.44 24.03 -27.43
C VAL A 580 0.68 24.45 -26.18
N THR A 581 0.91 25.69 -25.73
CA THR A 581 0.23 26.26 -24.54
C THR A 581 -1.28 26.30 -24.73
N ASP A 582 -1.77 26.76 -25.87
CA ASP A 582 -3.19 26.84 -26.19
C ASP A 582 -3.86 25.43 -26.18
N ALA A 583 -3.18 24.43 -26.71
CA ALA A 583 -3.69 23.06 -26.70
C ALA A 583 -3.76 22.49 -25.28
N ILE A 584 -2.76 22.73 -24.45
CA ILE A 584 -2.72 22.32 -23.04
C ILE A 584 -3.80 23.02 -22.23
N LEU A 585 -3.98 24.32 -22.44
CA LEU A 585 -5.04 25.10 -21.78
C LEU A 585 -6.44 24.56 -22.12
N ARG A 586 -6.70 24.21 -23.38
CA ARG A 586 -7.99 23.60 -23.82
C ARG A 586 -8.23 22.27 -23.10
N SER A 587 -7.20 21.45 -22.94
CA SER A 587 -7.31 20.17 -22.24
C SER A 587 -7.54 20.37 -20.75
N LYS A 588 -6.76 21.20 -20.10
CA LYS A 588 -6.86 21.48 -18.65
C LYS A 588 -8.13 22.24 -18.26
N ALA A 589 -8.71 23.01 -19.17
CA ALA A 589 -10.01 23.64 -18.98
C ALA A 589 -11.21 22.66 -19.11
N GLY A 590 -10.96 21.38 -19.44
CA GLY A 590 -12.01 20.37 -19.58
C GLY A 590 -12.85 20.52 -20.87
N ILE A 591 -12.38 21.29 -21.85
CA ILE A 591 -13.09 21.50 -23.13
C ILE A 591 -12.75 20.38 -24.12
N LYS A 592 -11.56 19.78 -24.00
CA LYS A 592 -11.11 18.64 -24.81
C LYS A 592 -11.77 17.34 -24.32
N ASP A 593 -11.90 16.37 -25.23
CA ASP A 593 -12.37 15.02 -24.92
C ASP A 593 -11.52 14.39 -23.79
N PRO A 594 -12.11 14.02 -22.63
CA PRO A 594 -11.38 13.50 -21.49
C PRO A 594 -10.82 12.09 -21.72
N THR A 595 -11.20 11.42 -22.80
CA THR A 595 -10.68 10.08 -23.14
C THR A 595 -9.33 10.14 -23.86
N LYS A 596 -8.89 11.32 -24.31
CA LYS A 596 -7.64 11.51 -25.07
C LYS A 596 -6.50 12.03 -24.18
N PRO A 597 -5.24 11.87 -24.62
CA PRO A 597 -4.08 12.47 -23.95
C PRO A 597 -4.21 13.98 -23.77
N ILE A 598 -3.51 14.58 -22.79
CA ILE A 598 -3.51 16.04 -22.55
C ILE A 598 -3.17 16.82 -23.81
N GLY A 599 -2.15 16.36 -24.54
CA GLY A 599 -1.73 16.94 -25.80
C GLY A 599 -0.99 15.93 -26.67
N SER A 600 -1.13 16.05 -27.99
CA SER A 600 -0.43 15.24 -28.97
C SER A 600 0.16 16.15 -30.07
N PHE A 601 1.49 16.20 -30.12
CA PHE A 601 2.21 17.18 -30.93
C PHE A 601 3.22 16.50 -31.86
N LEU A 602 3.32 17.03 -33.09
CA LEU A 602 4.38 16.68 -34.01
C LEU A 602 5.28 17.93 -34.26
N PHE A 603 6.54 17.81 -33.81
CA PHE A 603 7.54 18.88 -33.96
C PHE A 603 8.41 18.62 -35.16
N LEU A 604 8.32 19.49 -36.15
CA LEU A 604 9.05 19.45 -37.40
C LEU A 604 10.16 20.50 -37.43
N GLY A 605 11.29 20.20 -37.99
CA GLY A 605 12.35 21.18 -38.17
C GLY A 605 13.77 20.61 -38.07
N PRO A 606 14.78 21.41 -38.41
CA PRO A 606 16.17 21.00 -38.42
C PRO A 606 16.65 20.60 -37.01
N THR A 607 17.83 19.98 -36.95
CA THR A 607 18.41 19.57 -35.69
C THR A 607 18.89 20.77 -34.88
N GLY A 608 18.76 20.74 -33.56
CA GLY A 608 19.31 21.78 -32.67
C GLY A 608 18.51 23.09 -32.57
N VAL A 609 17.24 23.11 -32.99
CA VAL A 609 16.35 24.31 -32.93
C VAL A 609 15.49 24.36 -31.65
N GLY A 610 15.63 23.38 -30.73
CA GLY A 610 14.92 23.41 -29.45
C GLY A 610 13.75 22.45 -29.30
N LYS A 611 13.52 21.48 -30.24
CA LYS A 611 12.42 20.49 -30.14
C LYS A 611 12.41 19.72 -28.84
N THR A 612 13.53 19.11 -28.50
CA THR A 612 13.69 18.33 -27.26
C THR A 612 13.71 19.22 -26.01
N GLU A 613 14.21 20.46 -26.16
CA GLU A 613 14.22 21.43 -25.05
C GLU A 613 12.82 21.87 -24.65
N LEU A 614 11.93 22.08 -25.63
CA LEU A 614 10.51 22.38 -25.37
C LEU A 614 9.83 21.19 -24.65
N ALA A 615 10.15 19.96 -25.03
CA ALA A 615 9.61 18.77 -24.34
C ALA A 615 10.07 18.71 -22.87
N LYS A 616 11.33 19.01 -22.58
CA LYS A 616 11.88 19.11 -21.24
C LYS A 616 11.26 20.24 -20.44
N ALA A 617 11.13 21.42 -21.03
CA ALA A 617 10.50 22.57 -20.40
C ALA A 617 9.04 22.30 -20.07
N LEU A 618 8.32 21.54 -20.90
CA LEU A 618 6.95 21.10 -20.62
C LEU A 618 6.90 20.12 -19.46
N ALA A 619 7.82 19.14 -19.39
CA ALA A 619 7.88 18.19 -18.28
C ALA A 619 8.14 18.93 -16.96
N GLU A 620 9.10 19.86 -16.94
CA GLU A 620 9.41 20.68 -15.75
C GLU A 620 8.24 21.53 -15.30
N ASN A 621 7.57 22.26 -16.23
CA ASN A 621 6.51 23.19 -15.86
C ASN A 621 5.18 22.53 -15.52
N LEU A 622 4.85 21.38 -16.13
CA LEU A 622 3.58 20.70 -15.94
C LEU A 622 3.64 19.54 -14.95
N PHE A 623 4.82 18.94 -14.80
CA PHE A 623 5.05 17.77 -13.95
C PHE A 623 6.19 18.01 -12.95
N ASP A 624 6.61 19.27 -12.76
CA ASP A 624 7.60 19.81 -11.80
C ASP A 624 8.99 19.14 -11.81
N ASP A 625 9.28 18.25 -12.77
CA ASP A 625 10.59 17.64 -12.97
C ASP A 625 10.83 17.34 -14.46
N GLU A 626 11.97 17.76 -14.99
CA GLU A 626 12.37 17.42 -16.37
C GLU A 626 12.60 15.92 -16.58
N GLN A 627 12.81 15.14 -15.50
CA GLN A 627 12.94 13.68 -15.53
C GLN A 627 11.58 12.96 -15.69
N ASN A 628 10.46 13.67 -15.56
CA ASN A 628 9.13 13.14 -15.89
C ASN A 628 8.89 13.14 -17.40
N MET A 629 9.93 12.79 -18.14
CA MET A 629 9.93 12.59 -19.58
C MET A 629 10.39 11.17 -19.93
N VAL A 630 9.54 10.44 -20.65
CA VAL A 630 9.86 9.14 -21.23
C VAL A 630 10.35 9.38 -22.66
N ARG A 631 11.62 9.17 -22.91
CA ARG A 631 12.20 9.33 -24.27
C ARG A 631 12.38 7.99 -24.93
N ILE A 632 11.84 7.84 -26.13
CA ILE A 632 11.93 6.65 -26.97
C ILE A 632 12.51 7.08 -28.33
N ASP A 633 13.69 6.58 -28.66
CA ASP A 633 14.33 6.82 -29.95
C ASP A 633 13.79 5.83 -30.99
N MET A 634 13.08 6.35 -32.00
CA MET A 634 12.43 5.51 -33.03
C MET A 634 13.42 4.86 -33.98
N SER A 635 14.67 5.28 -33.99
CA SER A 635 15.72 4.57 -34.72
C SER A 635 15.97 3.13 -34.22
N GLU A 636 15.61 2.84 -32.97
CA GLU A 636 15.66 1.46 -32.42
C GLU A 636 14.46 0.61 -32.84
N TYR A 637 13.42 1.20 -33.44
CA TYR A 637 12.14 0.57 -33.77
C TYR A 637 11.85 0.54 -35.27
N MET A 638 12.90 0.38 -36.07
CA MET A 638 12.81 0.30 -37.54
C MET A 638 12.29 -1.05 -38.05
N GLU A 639 12.43 -2.10 -37.25
CA GLU A 639 12.05 -3.47 -37.61
C GLU A 639 10.71 -3.87 -36.98
N LYS A 640 9.97 -4.74 -37.65
CA LYS A 640 8.66 -5.23 -37.20
C LYS A 640 8.71 -5.85 -35.78
N TYR A 641 9.77 -6.61 -35.48
CA TYR A 641 9.93 -7.23 -34.16
C TYR A 641 10.16 -6.22 -33.03
N SER A 642 10.66 -5.05 -33.36
CA SER A 642 10.90 -4.01 -32.35
C SER A 642 9.60 -3.44 -31.78
N VAL A 643 8.48 -3.52 -32.52
CA VAL A 643 7.17 -3.04 -32.03
C VAL A 643 6.72 -3.82 -30.79
N SER A 644 7.01 -5.13 -30.71
CA SER A 644 6.72 -5.93 -29.53
C SER A 644 7.51 -5.49 -28.28
N ARG A 645 8.63 -4.79 -28.44
CA ARG A 645 9.36 -4.19 -27.30
C ARG A 645 8.64 -2.98 -26.73
N LEU A 646 7.78 -2.29 -27.51
CA LEU A 646 7.01 -1.14 -27.00
C LEU A 646 5.85 -1.58 -26.11
N ILE A 647 5.13 -2.64 -26.51
CA ILE A 647 3.89 -3.09 -25.85
C ILE A 647 4.02 -4.42 -25.12
N GLY A 648 5.18 -5.09 -25.23
CA GLY A 648 5.47 -6.40 -24.65
C GLY A 648 5.44 -7.53 -25.70
N ALA A 649 6.20 -8.60 -25.44
CA ALA A 649 6.24 -9.78 -26.30
C ALA A 649 4.98 -10.63 -26.10
N PRO A 650 4.45 -11.28 -27.15
CA PRO A 650 3.34 -12.22 -27.04
C PRO A 650 3.66 -13.41 -26.10
N PRO A 651 2.64 -14.08 -25.52
CA PRO A 651 2.85 -15.26 -24.70
C PRO A 651 3.70 -16.32 -25.38
N GLY A 652 4.70 -16.85 -24.69
CA GLY A 652 5.61 -17.87 -25.18
C GLY A 652 6.88 -17.36 -25.89
N TYR A 653 7.05 -16.05 -26.02
CA TYR A 653 8.29 -15.44 -26.54
C TYR A 653 9.17 -14.92 -25.39
N VAL A 654 10.49 -14.87 -25.64
CA VAL A 654 11.46 -14.31 -24.68
C VAL A 654 11.13 -12.83 -24.43
N GLY A 655 11.10 -12.42 -23.15
CA GLY A 655 10.76 -11.05 -22.75
C GLY A 655 9.26 -10.82 -22.45
N TYR A 656 8.41 -11.87 -22.45
CA TYR A 656 6.99 -11.76 -22.10
C TYR A 656 6.79 -11.23 -20.66
N GLU A 657 7.59 -11.66 -19.71
CA GLU A 657 7.51 -11.23 -18.29
C GLU A 657 8.03 -9.82 -18.05
N GLU A 658 8.88 -9.30 -18.93
CA GLU A 658 9.49 -7.97 -18.79
C GLU A 658 8.52 -6.81 -19.12
N GLY A 659 7.41 -7.11 -19.82
CA GLY A 659 6.48 -6.09 -20.29
C GLY A 659 7.02 -5.24 -21.44
N GLY A 660 6.25 -4.25 -21.90
CA GLY A 660 6.66 -3.33 -22.97
C GLY A 660 7.36 -2.09 -22.43
N GLN A 661 8.39 -1.62 -23.11
CA GLN A 661 9.15 -0.42 -22.68
C GLN A 661 8.27 0.83 -22.55
N LEU A 662 7.38 1.07 -23.52
CA LEU A 662 6.45 2.18 -23.48
C LEU A 662 5.38 1.97 -22.40
N THR A 663 4.75 0.80 -22.39
CA THR A 663 3.65 0.50 -21.48
C THR A 663 4.11 0.48 -20.02
N GLU A 664 5.25 -0.12 -19.70
CA GLU A 664 5.80 -0.11 -18.34
C GLU A 664 6.29 1.28 -17.91
N ALA A 665 6.91 2.05 -18.79
CA ALA A 665 7.36 3.40 -18.48
C ALA A 665 6.18 4.32 -18.13
N VAL A 666 5.10 4.28 -18.92
CA VAL A 666 3.90 5.10 -18.67
C VAL A 666 3.11 4.58 -17.47
N ARG A 667 3.03 3.25 -17.26
CA ARG A 667 2.40 2.69 -16.08
C ARG A 667 3.08 3.16 -14.79
N ARG A 668 4.42 3.26 -14.79
CA ARG A 668 5.20 3.75 -13.64
C ARG A 668 5.15 5.27 -13.50
N LYS A 669 5.02 6.00 -14.62
CA LYS A 669 4.96 7.46 -14.67
C LYS A 669 3.75 7.91 -15.52
N PRO A 670 2.52 7.78 -15.00
CA PRO A 670 1.31 8.09 -15.78
C PRO A 670 1.16 9.58 -16.10
N TYR A 671 1.89 10.44 -15.37
CA TYR A 671 1.99 11.88 -15.63
C TYR A 671 3.38 12.18 -16.16
N SER A 672 3.52 12.15 -17.46
CA SER A 672 4.81 12.35 -18.12
C SER A 672 4.66 12.90 -19.52
N VAL A 673 5.73 13.49 -20.00
CA VAL A 673 5.90 13.79 -21.44
C VAL A 673 6.50 12.57 -22.09
N VAL A 674 5.80 11.98 -23.04
CA VAL A 674 6.33 10.87 -23.85
C VAL A 674 6.87 11.42 -25.16
N LEU A 675 8.18 11.39 -25.31
CA LEU A 675 8.90 11.91 -26.47
C LEU A 675 9.31 10.76 -27.40
N PHE A 676 8.73 10.69 -28.57
CA PHE A 676 9.14 9.83 -29.68
C PHE A 676 10.09 10.61 -30.58
N ASP A 677 11.37 10.32 -30.48
CA ASP A 677 12.39 11.03 -31.24
C ASP A 677 12.59 10.34 -32.60
N GLU A 678 12.74 11.15 -33.67
CA GLU A 678 12.92 10.71 -35.05
C GLU A 678 11.82 9.75 -35.55
N ILE A 679 10.55 10.15 -35.36
CA ILE A 679 9.36 9.32 -35.62
C ILE A 679 9.29 8.80 -37.07
N GLU A 680 9.89 9.50 -38.04
CA GLU A 680 9.98 9.07 -39.44
C GLU A 680 10.75 7.79 -39.66
N LYS A 681 11.58 7.35 -38.70
CA LYS A 681 12.34 6.12 -38.77
C LYS A 681 11.57 4.91 -38.28
N ALA A 682 10.45 5.09 -37.60
CA ALA A 682 9.65 4.04 -37.02
C ALA A 682 9.04 3.10 -38.06
N HIS A 683 8.97 1.79 -37.73
CA HIS A 683 8.22 0.84 -38.54
C HIS A 683 6.74 1.22 -38.65
N PRO A 684 6.05 1.00 -39.79
CA PRO A 684 4.63 1.33 -39.97
C PRO A 684 3.69 0.78 -38.88
N ASP A 685 3.99 -0.34 -38.28
CA ASP A 685 3.18 -0.94 -37.21
C ASP A 685 3.23 -0.12 -35.91
N VAL A 686 4.27 0.69 -35.65
CA VAL A 686 4.33 1.62 -34.52
C VAL A 686 3.19 2.64 -34.60
N PHE A 687 2.88 3.12 -35.82
CA PHE A 687 1.78 4.07 -36.01
C PHE A 687 0.43 3.47 -35.66
N ASN A 688 0.21 2.16 -35.86
CA ASN A 688 -1.03 1.48 -35.48
C ASN A 688 -1.20 1.49 -33.94
N VAL A 689 -0.10 1.31 -33.22
CA VAL A 689 -0.07 1.41 -31.74
C VAL A 689 -0.37 2.85 -31.30
N LEU A 690 0.28 3.83 -31.92
CA LEU A 690 0.07 5.25 -31.57
C LEU A 690 -1.35 5.71 -31.92
N LEU A 691 -1.96 5.21 -32.99
CA LEU A 691 -3.34 5.54 -33.34
C LEU A 691 -4.31 5.14 -32.21
N GLN A 692 -4.13 3.97 -31.60
CA GLN A 692 -4.95 3.55 -30.47
C GLN A 692 -4.78 4.50 -29.27
N VAL A 693 -3.55 4.92 -29.00
CA VAL A 693 -3.28 5.87 -27.90
C VAL A 693 -3.92 7.23 -28.19
N LEU A 694 -3.83 7.72 -29.43
CA LEU A 694 -4.38 9.01 -29.85
C LEU A 694 -5.92 9.05 -29.85
N ASP A 695 -6.58 7.90 -30.12
CA ASP A 695 -8.03 7.79 -30.16
C ASP A 695 -8.65 7.52 -28.78
N ASP A 696 -8.15 6.46 -28.12
CA ASP A 696 -8.76 5.94 -26.90
C ASP A 696 -8.03 6.36 -25.61
N GLY A 697 -6.87 7.02 -25.73
CA GLY A 697 -6.02 7.43 -24.58
C GLY A 697 -5.51 6.24 -23.76
N ARG A 698 -5.53 5.03 -24.32
CA ARG A 698 -5.12 3.82 -23.62
C ARG A 698 -4.56 2.78 -24.61
N ILE A 699 -3.79 1.86 -24.08
CA ILE A 699 -3.30 0.70 -24.84
C ILE A 699 -3.33 -0.54 -23.94
N THR A 700 -3.63 -1.68 -24.54
CA THR A 700 -3.53 -2.97 -23.84
C THR A 700 -2.18 -3.59 -24.13
N ASP A 701 -1.42 -3.92 -23.10
CA ASP A 701 -0.13 -4.58 -23.22
C ASP A 701 -0.28 -6.07 -23.59
N SER A 702 0.83 -6.74 -23.83
CA SER A 702 0.84 -8.17 -24.18
C SER A 702 0.38 -9.10 -23.06
N GLN A 703 0.31 -8.60 -21.82
CA GLN A 703 -0.17 -9.32 -20.64
C GLN A 703 -1.67 -9.09 -20.39
N GLY A 704 -2.35 -8.33 -21.27
CA GLY A 704 -3.78 -8.02 -21.14
C GLY A 704 -4.09 -6.84 -20.23
N ARG A 705 -3.07 -6.15 -19.69
CA ARG A 705 -3.25 -4.99 -18.80
C ARG A 705 -3.48 -3.73 -19.64
N THR A 706 -4.45 -2.93 -19.27
CA THR A 706 -4.72 -1.64 -19.90
C THR A 706 -3.86 -0.56 -19.26
N VAL A 707 -3.07 0.14 -20.07
CA VAL A 707 -2.22 1.27 -19.66
C VAL A 707 -2.86 2.57 -20.13
N ASP A 708 -3.06 3.50 -19.20
CA ASP A 708 -3.74 4.78 -19.42
C ASP A 708 -2.74 5.88 -19.81
N PHE A 709 -3.01 6.57 -20.94
CA PHE A 709 -2.23 7.69 -21.47
C PHE A 709 -2.95 9.03 -21.37
N LYS A 710 -4.14 9.10 -20.77
CA LYS A 710 -4.96 10.32 -20.71
C LYS A 710 -4.26 11.47 -20.00
N ASN A 711 -3.37 11.16 -19.08
CA ASN A 711 -2.61 12.15 -18.32
C ASN A 711 -1.21 12.42 -18.90
N THR A 712 -0.90 11.90 -20.09
CA THR A 712 0.39 12.12 -20.75
C THR A 712 0.30 13.21 -21.82
N ILE A 713 1.47 13.77 -22.17
CA ILE A 713 1.67 14.62 -23.34
C ILE A 713 2.54 13.84 -24.31
N LEU A 714 2.02 13.61 -25.51
CA LEU A 714 2.74 12.91 -26.55
C LEU A 714 3.43 13.92 -27.47
N ILE A 715 4.73 13.81 -27.59
CA ILE A 715 5.53 14.65 -28.49
C ILE A 715 6.30 13.75 -29.44
N MET A 716 6.13 13.96 -30.71
CA MET A 716 6.87 13.30 -31.76
C MET A 716 7.79 14.31 -32.44
N THR A 717 9.06 13.99 -32.61
CA THR A 717 9.98 14.85 -33.35
C THR A 717 10.32 14.27 -34.71
N SER A 718 10.45 15.12 -35.72
CA SER A 718 10.88 14.70 -37.02
C SER A 718 11.75 15.77 -37.70
N ASN A 719 12.64 15.31 -38.58
CA ASN A 719 13.48 16.16 -39.40
C ASN A 719 12.98 16.29 -40.84
N ILE A 720 11.80 15.69 -41.15
CA ILE A 720 11.15 15.80 -42.45
C ILE A 720 10.91 17.29 -42.80
N GLY A 721 11.17 17.65 -44.05
CA GLY A 721 10.98 18.99 -44.54
C GLY A 721 12.04 20.01 -44.10
N SER A 722 13.06 19.62 -43.32
CA SER A 722 14.11 20.51 -42.81
C SER A 722 14.82 21.32 -43.91
N PRO A 723 15.14 20.79 -45.12
CA PRO A 723 15.73 21.58 -46.20
C PRO A 723 14.84 22.75 -46.61
N TYR A 724 13.53 22.53 -46.74
CA TYR A 724 12.60 23.60 -47.12
C TYR A 724 12.47 24.69 -46.03
N LEU A 725 12.62 24.31 -44.76
CA LEU A 725 12.60 25.27 -43.65
C LEU A 725 13.88 26.09 -43.58
N LEU A 726 15.05 25.50 -43.94
CA LEU A 726 16.32 26.20 -43.95
C LEU A 726 16.38 27.24 -45.07
N ASP A 727 15.87 26.93 -46.29
CA ASP A 727 15.90 27.79 -47.43
C ASP A 727 14.68 28.75 -47.52
N GLY A 728 13.63 28.43 -46.79
CA GLY A 728 12.33 29.10 -46.89
C GLY A 728 12.06 30.14 -45.78
N ILE A 729 13.08 30.84 -45.27
CA ILE A 729 12.92 31.89 -44.26
C ILE A 729 12.89 33.25 -44.97
N ASP A 730 12.10 34.18 -44.45
CA ASP A 730 12.11 35.58 -44.88
C ASP A 730 13.17 36.40 -44.12
N GLU A 731 13.31 37.70 -44.46
CA GLU A 731 14.26 38.62 -43.81
C GLU A 731 13.98 38.84 -42.30
N ASN A 732 12.76 38.53 -41.84
CA ASN A 732 12.34 38.64 -40.44
C ASN A 732 12.52 37.35 -39.65
N GLY A 733 12.99 36.28 -40.31
CA GLY A 733 13.15 34.94 -39.68
C GLY A 733 11.85 34.15 -39.63
N GLU A 734 10.79 34.53 -40.38
CA GLU A 734 9.52 33.81 -40.45
C GLU A 734 9.52 32.79 -41.62
N ILE A 735 8.78 31.69 -41.44
CA ILE A 735 8.66 30.64 -42.47
C ILE A 735 7.71 31.14 -43.58
N LYS A 736 8.18 31.16 -44.81
CA LYS A 736 7.36 31.53 -45.97
C LYS A 736 6.23 30.54 -46.21
N PRO A 737 5.02 30.97 -46.63
CA PRO A 737 3.89 30.10 -46.87
C PRO A 737 4.17 28.96 -47.89
N GLU A 738 5.03 29.23 -48.89
CA GLU A 738 5.43 28.21 -49.87
C GLU A 738 6.25 27.11 -49.24
N ALA A 739 7.19 27.43 -48.36
CA ALA A 739 8.00 26.48 -47.62
C ALA A 739 7.13 25.63 -46.67
N GLN A 740 6.17 26.27 -45.99
CA GLN A 740 5.20 25.58 -45.14
C GLN A 740 4.37 24.55 -45.93
N SER A 741 3.89 24.95 -47.14
CA SER A 741 3.16 24.01 -48.00
C SER A 741 4.01 22.81 -48.42
N GLN A 742 5.27 23.06 -48.84
CA GLN A 742 6.21 22.01 -49.24
C GLN A 742 6.50 21.03 -48.12
N VAL A 743 6.69 21.51 -46.87
CA VAL A 743 6.86 20.67 -45.68
C VAL A 743 5.62 19.80 -45.42
N MET A 744 4.42 20.40 -45.55
CA MET A 744 3.17 19.67 -45.37
C MET A 744 2.95 18.60 -46.46
N ASP A 745 3.37 18.86 -47.69
CA ASP A 745 3.26 17.89 -48.78
C ASP A 745 4.25 16.74 -48.60
N ASP A 746 5.48 17.02 -48.15
CA ASP A 746 6.48 16.00 -47.79
C ASP A 746 6.00 15.17 -46.63
N LEU A 747 5.40 15.78 -45.63
CA LEU A 747 4.82 15.09 -44.48
C LEU A 747 3.70 14.10 -44.87
N ARG A 748 2.79 14.56 -45.78
CA ARG A 748 1.72 13.71 -46.31
C ARG A 748 2.24 12.52 -47.14
N GLY A 749 3.42 12.67 -47.71
CA GLY A 749 4.11 11.58 -48.40
C GLY A 749 4.64 10.49 -47.48
N HIS A 750 5.00 10.84 -46.23
CA HIS A 750 5.60 9.95 -45.26
C HIS A 750 4.59 9.36 -44.26
N PHE A 751 3.59 10.15 -43.83
CA PHE A 751 2.61 9.72 -42.85
C PHE A 751 1.22 9.58 -43.46
N ARG A 752 0.46 8.58 -42.97
CA ARG A 752 -0.93 8.42 -43.39
C ARG A 752 -1.78 9.61 -42.94
N PRO A 753 -2.71 10.12 -43.77
CA PRO A 753 -3.60 11.22 -43.41
C PRO A 753 -4.38 10.96 -42.12
N GLU A 754 -4.75 9.72 -41.89
CA GLU A 754 -5.42 9.24 -40.69
C GLU A 754 -4.62 9.50 -39.41
N PHE A 755 -3.30 9.36 -39.44
CA PHE A 755 -2.44 9.67 -38.31
C PHE A 755 -2.32 11.17 -38.06
N LEU A 756 -2.07 11.94 -39.12
CA LEU A 756 -1.89 13.38 -39.02
C LEU A 756 -3.16 14.11 -38.51
N ASN A 757 -4.34 13.61 -38.87
CA ASN A 757 -5.62 14.18 -38.45
C ASN A 757 -5.96 13.93 -36.96
N ARG A 758 -5.25 13.04 -36.31
CA ARG A 758 -5.45 12.72 -34.88
C ARG A 758 -4.52 13.52 -33.94
N LEU A 759 -3.54 14.20 -34.51
CA LEU A 759 -2.67 15.07 -33.75
C LEU A 759 -3.38 16.38 -33.42
N ASP A 760 -3.17 16.88 -32.19
CA ASP A 760 -3.72 18.17 -31.81
C ASP A 760 -3.09 19.33 -32.59
N GLU A 761 -1.75 19.34 -32.74
CA GLU A 761 -1.03 20.37 -33.47
C GLU A 761 0.22 19.78 -34.16
N ILE A 762 0.49 20.29 -35.35
CA ILE A 762 1.74 20.11 -36.08
C ILE A 762 2.51 21.43 -36.03
N ILE A 763 3.70 21.41 -35.42
CA ILE A 763 4.48 22.61 -35.12
C ILE A 763 5.78 22.60 -35.90
N MET A 764 5.98 23.63 -36.69
CA MET A 764 7.20 23.85 -37.48
C MET A 764 8.15 24.76 -36.71
N PHE A 765 9.30 24.19 -36.33
CA PHE A 765 10.36 24.95 -35.66
C PHE A 765 11.18 25.70 -36.63
N LYS A 766 11.33 27.00 -36.37
CA LYS A 766 12.12 27.94 -37.20
C LYS A 766 13.61 27.70 -36.98
N PRO A 767 14.45 27.82 -37.99
CA PRO A 767 15.89 27.91 -37.81
C PRO A 767 16.24 29.10 -36.89
N LEU A 768 17.28 28.93 -36.10
CA LEU A 768 17.70 29.97 -35.13
C LEU A 768 18.45 31.09 -35.80
N THR A 769 18.13 32.34 -35.45
CA THR A 769 18.85 33.54 -35.86
C THR A 769 20.08 33.80 -34.98
N LYS A 770 21.04 34.62 -35.41
CA LYS A 770 22.19 35.02 -34.59
C LYS A 770 21.77 35.65 -33.26
N SER A 771 20.71 36.46 -33.25
CA SER A 771 20.14 37.04 -32.03
C SER A 771 19.61 35.98 -31.06
N ASN A 772 18.95 34.92 -31.56
CA ASN A 772 18.48 33.81 -30.75
C ASN A 772 19.64 33.00 -30.16
N ILE A 773 20.73 32.84 -30.93
CA ILE A 773 21.94 32.15 -30.46
C ILE A 773 22.57 32.90 -29.28
N GLY A 774 22.64 34.23 -29.35
CA GLY A 774 23.14 35.04 -28.25
C GLY A 774 22.41 34.80 -26.93
N LYS A 775 21.05 34.77 -26.97
CA LYS A 775 20.22 34.42 -25.79
C LYS A 775 20.46 32.98 -25.29
N ILE A 776 20.67 32.02 -26.20
CA ILE A 776 20.97 30.64 -25.84
C ILE A 776 22.33 30.55 -25.16
N VAL A 777 23.35 31.31 -25.62
CA VAL A 777 24.66 31.42 -24.96
C VAL A 777 24.49 31.91 -23.52
N ASP A 778 23.71 32.97 -23.31
CA ASP A 778 23.42 33.52 -21.98
C ASP A 778 22.75 32.47 -21.06
N LEU A 779 21.79 31.70 -21.55
CA LEU A 779 21.16 30.62 -20.78
C LEU A 779 22.17 29.53 -20.40
N MET A 780 23.02 29.09 -21.35
CA MET A 780 24.02 28.05 -21.09
C MET A 780 25.11 28.52 -20.13
N VAL A 781 25.51 29.77 -20.20
CA VAL A 781 26.47 30.38 -19.25
C VAL A 781 25.84 30.51 -17.87
N GLY A 782 24.54 30.89 -17.79
CA GLY A 782 23.81 30.97 -16.55
C GLY A 782 23.64 29.57 -15.87
N GLU A 783 23.51 28.50 -16.66
CA GLU A 783 23.54 27.13 -16.09
C GLU A 783 24.92 26.75 -15.56
N LEU A 784 26.00 27.21 -16.21
CA LEU A 784 27.36 27.00 -15.75
C LEU A 784 27.64 27.80 -14.48
N ASP A 785 27.17 29.05 -14.43
CA ASP A 785 27.28 29.94 -13.28
C ASP A 785 26.59 29.33 -12.05
N LYS A 786 25.39 28.80 -12.20
CA LYS A 786 24.70 28.07 -11.13
C LYS A 786 25.51 26.87 -10.58
N ARG A 787 26.21 26.12 -11.45
CA ARG A 787 27.08 25.02 -11.01
C ARG A 787 28.34 25.50 -10.28
N LEU A 788 28.84 26.67 -10.64
CA LEU A 788 29.98 27.29 -9.98
C LEU A 788 29.61 27.95 -8.66
N ALA A 789 28.35 28.39 -8.50
CA ALA A 789 27.81 28.95 -7.27
C ALA A 789 27.89 27.93 -6.10
N ASP A 790 27.79 26.62 -6.35
CA ASP A 790 28.02 25.59 -5.33
C ASP A 790 29.45 25.60 -4.76
N GLN A 791 30.40 26.20 -5.49
CA GLN A 791 31.79 26.42 -5.08
C GLN A 791 32.06 27.87 -4.66
N GLU A 792 31.00 28.67 -4.48
CA GLU A 792 31.07 30.10 -4.18
C GLU A 792 31.82 30.91 -5.26
N LEU A 793 31.71 30.50 -6.54
CA LEU A 793 32.34 31.16 -7.68
C LEU A 793 31.28 31.65 -8.67
N SER A 794 31.56 32.70 -9.39
CA SER A 794 30.71 33.22 -10.47
C SER A 794 31.45 33.28 -11.80
N LEU A 795 30.69 33.23 -12.93
CA LEU A 795 31.25 33.29 -14.28
C LEU A 795 30.60 34.41 -15.10
N GLU A 796 31.40 35.30 -15.63
CA GLU A 796 30.95 36.35 -16.56
C GLU A 796 31.66 36.22 -17.92
N LEU A 797 30.92 36.37 -19.01
CA LEU A 797 31.49 36.50 -20.36
C LEU A 797 31.42 37.95 -20.83
N THR A 798 32.52 38.47 -21.37
CA THR A 798 32.50 39.77 -22.05
C THR A 798 31.74 39.66 -23.39
N ASP A 799 31.25 40.80 -23.92
CA ASP A 799 30.53 40.82 -25.20
C ASP A 799 31.41 40.30 -26.34
N ALA A 800 32.70 40.57 -26.32
CA ALA A 800 33.68 40.03 -27.28
C ALA A 800 33.79 38.50 -27.20
N ALA A 801 33.77 37.95 -25.98
CA ALA A 801 33.78 36.51 -25.79
C ALA A 801 32.48 35.86 -26.28
N LYS A 802 31.34 36.47 -26.02
CA LYS A 802 30.04 36.02 -26.54
C LYS A 802 30.00 36.01 -28.07
N ASP A 803 30.43 37.10 -28.72
CA ASP A 803 30.46 37.20 -30.18
C ASP A 803 31.34 36.11 -30.79
N GLN A 804 32.50 35.85 -30.23
CA GLN A 804 33.37 34.76 -30.66
C GLN A 804 32.77 33.36 -30.47
N VAL A 805 32.06 33.12 -29.36
CA VAL A 805 31.30 31.87 -29.13
C VAL A 805 30.21 31.72 -30.19
N ILE A 806 29.48 32.79 -30.53
CA ILE A 806 28.41 32.75 -31.52
C ILE A 806 28.98 32.50 -32.93
N GLU A 807 30.08 33.16 -33.32
CA GLU A 807 30.68 32.99 -34.64
C GLU A 807 31.24 31.61 -34.89
N ASN A 808 31.88 31.01 -33.88
CA ASN A 808 32.55 29.73 -34.06
C ASN A 808 31.72 28.50 -33.57
N GLY A 809 30.71 28.73 -32.73
CA GLY A 809 29.87 27.66 -32.14
C GLY A 809 28.54 27.46 -32.89
N TYR A 810 28.15 28.34 -33.81
CA TYR A 810 26.90 28.22 -34.55
C TYR A 810 27.12 27.65 -35.95
N ASP A 811 26.21 26.70 -36.30
CA ASP A 811 26.12 26.16 -37.64
C ASP A 811 24.65 26.18 -38.09
N PRO A 812 24.33 26.79 -39.25
CA PRO A 812 22.95 26.88 -39.74
C PRO A 812 22.21 25.55 -39.89
N VAL A 813 22.93 24.47 -40.20
CA VAL A 813 22.36 23.14 -40.41
C VAL A 813 22.17 22.38 -39.08
N TYR A 814 23.13 22.54 -38.14
CA TYR A 814 23.12 21.82 -36.85
C TYR A 814 22.61 22.68 -35.69
N GLY A 815 22.23 23.94 -35.95
CA GLY A 815 21.65 24.86 -34.95
C GLY A 815 22.57 25.13 -33.77
N ALA A 816 22.01 25.08 -32.55
CA ALA A 816 22.74 25.32 -31.31
C ALA A 816 23.47 24.06 -30.77
N ARG A 817 23.40 22.88 -31.43
CA ARG A 817 24.04 21.66 -30.95
C ARG A 817 25.57 21.73 -30.88
N PRO A 818 26.29 22.35 -31.87
CA PRO A 818 27.72 22.54 -31.78
C PRO A 818 28.15 23.50 -30.70
N LEU A 819 27.29 24.45 -30.33
CA LEU A 819 27.55 25.50 -29.35
C LEU A 819 27.90 24.94 -27.96
N LYS A 820 27.17 23.93 -27.52
CA LYS A 820 27.44 23.27 -26.24
C LYS A 820 28.84 22.67 -26.19
N ARG A 821 29.26 21.99 -27.27
CA ARG A 821 30.62 21.41 -27.35
C ARG A 821 31.69 22.49 -27.40
N TYR A 822 31.39 23.60 -28.06
CA TYR A 822 32.29 24.73 -28.16
C TYR A 822 32.49 25.39 -26.78
N LEU A 823 31.41 25.64 -26.05
CA LEU A 823 31.47 26.14 -24.67
C LEU A 823 32.23 25.20 -23.75
N GLN A 824 31.98 23.88 -23.80
CA GLN A 824 32.73 22.91 -23.01
C GLN A 824 34.23 22.95 -23.28
N LYS A 825 34.58 23.02 -24.56
CA LYS A 825 36.00 22.97 -24.96
C LYS A 825 36.76 24.24 -24.61
N TYR A 826 36.15 25.41 -24.84
CA TYR A 826 36.87 26.69 -24.76
C TYR A 826 36.52 27.51 -23.50
N VAL A 827 35.34 27.33 -22.91
CA VAL A 827 34.92 28.08 -21.71
C VAL A 827 35.11 27.23 -20.46
N GLU A 828 34.41 26.07 -20.38
CA GLU A 828 34.44 25.21 -19.17
C GLU A 828 35.87 24.69 -18.90
N THR A 829 36.62 24.33 -19.97
CA THR A 829 37.98 23.79 -19.79
C THR A 829 38.95 24.87 -19.31
N LEU A 830 38.84 26.13 -19.80
CA LEU A 830 39.68 27.23 -19.34
C LEU A 830 39.34 27.63 -17.91
N ALA A 831 38.03 27.75 -17.59
CA ALA A 831 37.58 28.01 -16.23
C ALA A 831 38.08 26.93 -15.25
N ALA A 832 37.96 25.63 -15.62
CA ALA A 832 38.45 24.52 -14.79
C ALA A 832 39.96 24.56 -14.57
N ARG A 833 40.74 24.91 -15.61
CA ARG A 833 42.21 25.06 -15.47
C ARG A 833 42.56 26.19 -14.51
N LYS A 834 41.82 27.30 -14.55
CA LYS A 834 42.10 28.46 -13.69
C LYS A 834 41.76 28.16 -12.24
N ILE A 835 40.63 27.46 -12.00
CA ILE A 835 40.24 27.00 -10.67
C ILE A 835 41.32 26.02 -10.10
N LEU A 836 41.76 25.05 -10.90
CA LEU A 836 42.76 24.06 -10.47
C LEU A 836 44.19 24.64 -10.32
N SER A 837 44.49 25.82 -10.90
CA SER A 837 45.80 26.48 -10.66
C SER A 837 45.96 27.04 -9.24
N GLY A 838 44.85 27.11 -8.47
CA GLY A 838 44.87 27.63 -7.10
C GLY A 838 44.83 29.15 -6.98
N ASP A 839 44.65 29.89 -8.10
CA ASP A 839 44.60 31.33 -8.15
C ASP A 839 43.20 31.90 -7.95
N VAL A 840 42.22 31.07 -7.58
CA VAL A 840 40.81 31.45 -7.44
C VAL A 840 40.34 31.10 -6.04
N HIS A 841 39.69 32.06 -5.38
CA HIS A 841 39.20 31.94 -4.01
C HIS A 841 37.66 31.99 -3.97
N ALA A 842 37.07 31.50 -2.92
CA ALA A 842 35.64 31.60 -2.68
C ALA A 842 35.21 33.07 -2.70
N GLY A 843 34.18 33.40 -3.45
CA GLY A 843 33.66 34.74 -3.70
C GLY A 843 34.18 35.44 -4.98
N ASP A 844 35.15 34.81 -5.69
CA ASP A 844 35.72 35.40 -6.90
C ASP A 844 34.82 35.19 -8.14
N THR A 845 34.94 36.15 -9.09
CA THR A 845 34.26 36.08 -10.39
C THR A 845 35.26 35.79 -11.49
N LEU A 846 35.06 34.69 -12.22
CA LEU A 846 35.82 34.33 -13.40
C LEU A 846 35.30 35.15 -14.61
N VAL A 847 36.10 36.05 -15.15
CA VAL A 847 35.70 36.84 -16.33
C VAL A 847 36.43 36.27 -17.56
N LEU A 848 35.65 35.78 -18.52
CA LEU A 848 36.14 35.27 -19.80
C LEU A 848 36.14 36.40 -20.82
N ASP A 849 37.31 36.68 -21.40
CA ASP A 849 37.49 37.71 -22.40
C ASP A 849 38.28 37.14 -23.60
N VAL A 850 38.43 37.94 -24.64
CA VAL A 850 39.14 37.59 -25.88
C VAL A 850 40.28 38.54 -26.11
N GLN A 851 41.51 38.04 -26.22
CA GLN A 851 42.69 38.81 -26.67
C GLN A 851 43.35 38.11 -27.85
N ASN A 852 43.59 38.87 -28.90
CA ASN A 852 44.19 38.35 -30.12
C ASN A 852 43.50 37.15 -30.77
N GLY A 853 42.18 37.00 -30.55
CA GLY A 853 41.38 35.88 -31.05
C GLY A 853 41.43 34.59 -30.18
N GLU A 854 42.12 34.63 -29.02
CA GLU A 854 42.12 33.53 -28.06
C GLU A 854 41.36 33.91 -26.78
N PHE A 855 40.68 32.91 -26.17
CA PHE A 855 40.01 33.09 -24.90
C PHE A 855 41.01 33.14 -23.75
N ILE A 856 40.82 34.11 -22.89
CA ILE A 856 41.56 34.24 -21.63
C ILE A 856 40.58 34.35 -20.46
N VAL A 857 40.95 33.79 -19.33
CA VAL A 857 40.23 33.86 -18.07
C VAL A 857 40.96 34.74 -17.09
N THR A 858 40.37 35.83 -16.67
CA THR A 858 40.84 36.72 -15.62
C THR A 858 39.99 36.53 -14.36
N VAL A 859 40.58 36.68 -13.19
CA VAL A 859 39.91 36.59 -11.90
C VAL A 859 39.66 38.00 -11.43
N LYS A 860 38.40 38.28 -11.05
CA LYS A 860 38.00 39.57 -10.44
C LYS A 860 37.67 39.23 -8.99
N ASP A 861 38.44 39.80 -8.07
CA ASP A 861 38.26 39.59 -6.65
C ASP A 861 36.81 39.99 -6.25
N GLY A 862 36.12 39.11 -5.57
CA GLY A 862 34.85 39.42 -4.95
C GLY A 862 35.07 40.30 -3.74
N ASN A 863 34.51 41.49 -3.74
CA ASN A 863 34.54 42.42 -2.59
C ASN A 863 33.81 41.90 -1.40
#